data_a8b7cac20f9ade59908457490a7e1969
#
_entry.id   a8b7cac20f9ade59908457490a7e1969
#
_cell.length_a   1.000
_cell.length_b   1.000
_cell.length_c   1.000
_cell.angle_alpha   90.00
_cell.angle_beta   90.00
_cell.angle_gamma   90.00
#
_symmetry.space_group_name_H-M   'P 1'
#
loop_
_entity.id
_entity.type
_entity.pdbx_description
1 polymer ?
#
loop_
_entity_poly.entity_id
_entity_poly.type
_entity_poly.pdbx_seq_one_letter_code
_entity_poly.pdbx_strand_id
1 'polypeptide(L)'
;MKKLKKSAVVLCAVFASMQITMAGQFDGVDVGLGKDFGGSQINHATDGLVDITGKGTGNVGLDFNSNTHINWDNLNVGRGESLNFNAVDGANNLTILNTVNKGMTNVYGSINANSGIGQLIIANPNGVLFDGASFTTAGDLMLTTKDLSTLKVEDLSKLDIEKEKFNQIYDNNGQLVGITIKNSDFQIGGEYNIVAPLIHAVNSDLTAKSLRFVTSNGQDYLALGTPAKNAMYPGVELEAVTIDGDVYIKTPTGSVRTTNGGTINGNVNIDSKGSVALNYRNNGEKLTINGDVKSTTDGQMTFVRNADVNGNLSLTSNDGFVDIGDVNVSGNADLKTLGKNGIHDNKYNNFVHVIGNTNIGGDLNIDSSQNIHIGGYDYNAQKLADGKLTVGGNLTAHAHDGHVMTTIDTTAGNKISLKSDNLNVLTDGKATLTAKEYEFSANGYIGGLTSTDNMSVDEKVVNIMENYIHIPDTVGTPGNINIAGGTITAINTPTNANILSKGDVKLTGGNAGTINITAPNKYMEITGDVHAKDINVGKETDRLKVDFAGRDYNLNYTNIRDNKVVTVKGNEEVTYELTNGKGGHNDGTQLKGENTYLVGPEGPTPPEPGPDPDPTPTPDPDDNENVKVLRSFENKSVDLNQVYTPVAYAADLDDDKIDKGVRKNVDGSVTVVKAFPMIN
;
A
#
# COMPACT_ATOMS: atom_id res chain seq x y z
N MET A 1 50.52 -3.36 -70.92
CA MET A 1 49.15 -3.16 -70.49
C MET A 1 48.20 -4.37 -70.53
N LYS A 2 48.48 -5.48 -71.23
CA LYS A 2 47.61 -6.67 -71.26
C LYS A 2 47.81 -7.64 -70.07
N LYS A 3 48.93 -7.59 -69.33
CA LYS A 3 49.17 -8.45 -68.14
C LYS A 3 48.55 -7.88 -66.87
N LEU A 4 48.34 -6.56 -66.72
CA LEU A 4 47.69 -5.97 -65.53
C LEU A 4 46.17 -6.21 -65.48
N LYS A 5 45.52 -6.34 -66.66
CA LYS A 5 44.08 -6.61 -66.68
C LYS A 5 43.66 -8.01 -66.23
N LYS A 6 44.57 -9.02 -66.42
CA LYS A 6 44.28 -10.37 -65.95
C LYS A 6 44.43 -10.55 -64.42
N SER A 7 45.37 -9.82 -63.81
CA SER A 7 45.54 -9.87 -62.36
C SER A 7 44.42 -9.14 -61.59
N ALA A 8 43.90 -8.05 -62.14
CA ALA A 8 42.79 -7.31 -61.56
C ALA A 8 41.46 -8.11 -61.62
N VAL A 9 41.25 -8.87 -62.72
CA VAL A 9 40.04 -9.68 -62.86
C VAL A 9 40.09 -10.92 -61.93
N VAL A 10 41.28 -11.51 -61.70
CA VAL A 10 41.43 -12.63 -60.76
C VAL A 10 41.30 -12.17 -59.30
N LEU A 11 41.79 -10.95 -58.97
CA LEU A 11 41.63 -10.38 -57.61
C LEU A 11 40.18 -9.98 -57.33
N CYS A 12 39.45 -9.41 -58.30
CA CYS A 12 38.02 -9.15 -58.16
C CYS A 12 37.17 -10.44 -58.10
N ALA A 13 37.59 -11.49 -58.79
CA ALA A 13 36.88 -12.79 -58.71
C ALA A 13 37.12 -13.51 -57.39
N VAL A 14 38.29 -13.33 -56.76
CA VAL A 14 38.58 -13.90 -55.43
C VAL A 14 37.85 -13.09 -54.34
N PHE A 15 37.69 -11.79 -54.48
CA PHE A 15 36.86 -11.00 -53.52
C PHE A 15 35.35 -11.17 -53.78
N ALA A 16 34.92 -11.43 -55.01
CA ALA A 16 33.52 -11.70 -55.31
C ALA A 16 33.08 -13.13 -54.92
N SER A 17 34.05 -14.06 -54.77
CA SER A 17 33.75 -15.41 -54.31
C SER A 17 33.81 -15.58 -52.80
N MET A 18 34.19 -14.53 -52.03
CA MET A 18 34.10 -14.52 -50.56
C MET A 18 32.78 -13.96 -50.03
N GLN A 19 31.86 -13.59 -50.89
CA GLN A 19 30.45 -13.34 -50.52
C GLN A 19 29.58 -14.55 -50.86
N ILE A 20 30.03 -15.75 -50.54
CA ILE A 20 29.15 -16.90 -50.56
C ILE A 20 28.40 -16.94 -49.22
N THR A 21 27.14 -16.66 -49.30
CA THR A 21 26.07 -16.97 -48.38
C THR A 21 26.49 -18.02 -47.34
N MET A 22 26.74 -17.56 -46.12
CA MET A 22 26.98 -18.44 -44.96
C MET A 22 25.68 -19.04 -44.40
N ALA A 23 24.54 -18.80 -45.06
CA ALA A 23 23.26 -19.41 -44.71
C ALA A 23 23.41 -20.93 -44.72
N GLY A 24 23.12 -21.55 -43.57
CA GLY A 24 23.26 -23.00 -43.39
C GLY A 24 24.64 -23.48 -42.95
N GLN A 25 25.67 -22.63 -42.82
CA GLN A 25 27.00 -23.06 -42.39
C GLN A 25 26.99 -23.66 -40.97
N PHE A 26 26.07 -23.22 -40.10
CA PHE A 26 25.95 -23.67 -38.72
C PHE A 26 24.77 -24.60 -38.50
N ASP A 27 24.09 -25.07 -39.53
CA ASP A 27 22.96 -25.97 -39.42
C ASP A 27 23.39 -27.34 -38.86
N GLY A 28 22.64 -27.85 -37.89
CA GLY A 28 22.91 -29.14 -37.25
C GLY A 28 24.11 -29.12 -36.28
N VAL A 29 24.67 -27.95 -35.96
CA VAL A 29 25.88 -27.85 -35.13
C VAL A 29 25.55 -28.05 -33.65
N ASP A 30 26.17 -29.07 -33.02
CA ASP A 30 26.26 -29.21 -31.57
C ASP A 30 27.36 -28.26 -31.06
N VAL A 31 26.97 -27.30 -30.20
CA VAL A 31 27.90 -26.34 -29.58
C VAL A 31 28.62 -26.90 -28.37
N GLY A 32 28.19 -28.06 -27.87
CA GLY A 32 28.85 -28.79 -26.80
C GLY A 32 28.53 -28.34 -25.38
N LEU A 33 27.44 -27.55 -25.20
CA LEU A 33 26.93 -27.13 -23.89
C LEU A 33 25.76 -28.01 -23.44
N GLY A 34 25.50 -28.06 -22.13
CA GLY A 34 24.31 -28.67 -21.52
C GLY A 34 24.16 -30.16 -21.78
N LYS A 35 25.24 -30.92 -21.95
CA LYS A 35 25.21 -32.34 -22.32
C LYS A 35 24.38 -33.21 -21.39
N ASP A 36 24.36 -32.90 -20.10
CA ASP A 36 23.60 -33.63 -19.09
C ASP A 36 22.08 -33.37 -19.20
N PHE A 37 21.66 -32.38 -20.01
CA PHE A 37 20.28 -31.94 -20.20
C PHE A 37 19.79 -32.08 -21.65
N GLY A 38 20.45 -32.87 -22.44
CA GLY A 38 20.11 -33.10 -23.87
C GLY A 38 20.91 -32.25 -24.84
N GLY A 39 21.89 -31.50 -24.36
CA GLY A 39 22.83 -30.72 -25.19
C GLY A 39 22.25 -29.41 -25.71
N SER A 40 23.06 -28.70 -26.52
CA SER A 40 22.67 -27.50 -27.23
C SER A 40 23.04 -27.62 -28.69
N GLN A 41 22.04 -27.73 -29.54
CA GLN A 41 22.20 -27.96 -30.98
C GLN A 41 21.46 -26.89 -31.78
N ILE A 42 22.20 -26.21 -32.66
CA ILE A 42 21.64 -25.28 -33.64
C ILE A 42 21.00 -26.10 -34.75
N ASN A 43 19.70 -25.93 -34.98
CA ASN A 43 19.01 -26.52 -36.13
C ASN A 43 19.26 -25.68 -37.38
N HIS A 44 19.13 -24.37 -37.28
CA HIS A 44 19.35 -23.42 -38.37
C HIS A 44 19.72 -22.05 -37.82
N ALA A 45 20.58 -21.30 -38.49
CA ALA A 45 20.88 -19.91 -38.20
C ALA A 45 20.89 -19.07 -39.49
N THR A 46 20.38 -17.86 -39.43
CA THR A 46 20.45 -16.89 -40.52
C THR A 46 21.86 -16.30 -40.67
N ASP A 47 22.11 -15.58 -41.74
CA ASP A 47 23.46 -15.14 -42.21
C ASP A 47 24.24 -14.25 -41.21
N GLY A 48 23.64 -13.73 -40.16
CA GLY A 48 24.32 -12.86 -39.19
C GLY A 48 25.23 -13.58 -38.21
N LEU A 49 25.09 -14.87 -37.98
CA LEU A 49 26.03 -15.69 -37.21
C LEU A 49 27.25 -15.98 -38.07
N VAL A 50 28.42 -15.52 -37.66
CA VAL A 50 29.66 -15.60 -38.47
C VAL A 50 30.69 -16.57 -37.93
N ASP A 51 30.70 -16.85 -36.61
CA ASP A 51 31.60 -17.82 -36.00
C ASP A 51 31.01 -18.45 -34.72
N ILE A 52 31.49 -19.66 -34.40
CA ILE A 52 31.23 -20.35 -33.12
C ILE A 52 32.58 -20.73 -32.50
N THR A 53 32.96 -19.99 -31.46
CA THR A 53 34.23 -20.16 -30.76
C THR A 53 34.05 -21.01 -29.50
N GLY A 54 35.13 -21.67 -29.04
CA GLY A 54 35.14 -22.43 -27.78
C GLY A 54 34.22 -23.66 -27.74
N LYS A 55 33.82 -24.21 -28.88
CA LYS A 55 32.94 -25.36 -28.96
C LYS A 55 33.49 -26.57 -28.20
N GLY A 56 32.69 -27.15 -27.30
CA GLY A 56 33.05 -28.29 -26.46
C GLY A 56 33.99 -27.97 -25.29
N THR A 57 34.31 -26.71 -25.03
CA THR A 57 35.18 -26.29 -23.90
C THR A 57 34.38 -25.94 -22.63
N GLY A 58 33.06 -25.87 -22.71
CA GLY A 58 32.19 -25.32 -21.65
C GLY A 58 32.09 -23.78 -21.68
N ASN A 59 32.83 -23.12 -22.57
CA ASN A 59 32.75 -21.66 -22.75
C ASN A 59 32.61 -21.37 -24.25
N VAL A 60 31.41 -21.17 -24.72
CA VAL A 60 31.06 -21.00 -26.12
C VAL A 60 30.72 -19.55 -26.43
N GLY A 61 31.35 -19.01 -27.49
CA GLY A 61 31.02 -17.72 -28.08
C GLY A 61 30.29 -17.91 -29.40
N LEU A 62 29.24 -17.15 -29.61
CA LEU A 62 28.54 -16.98 -30.86
C LEU A 62 28.79 -15.55 -31.33
N ASP A 63 29.42 -15.39 -32.47
CA ASP A 63 29.88 -14.12 -33.00
C ASP A 63 28.95 -13.64 -34.13
N PHE A 64 28.45 -12.41 -34.02
CA PHE A 64 27.43 -11.84 -34.91
C PHE A 64 27.89 -10.54 -35.56
N ASN A 65 27.62 -10.37 -36.85
CA ASN A 65 27.84 -9.10 -37.55
C ASN A 65 26.54 -8.41 -37.98
N SER A 66 25.38 -9.04 -37.82
CA SER A 66 24.07 -8.50 -38.14
C SER A 66 22.97 -9.14 -37.30
N ASN A 67 21.74 -8.60 -37.36
CA ASN A 67 20.57 -9.19 -36.73
C ASN A 67 20.40 -10.66 -37.17
N THR A 68 20.18 -11.53 -36.20
CA THR A 68 20.20 -12.99 -36.46
C THR A 68 19.04 -13.69 -35.78
N HIS A 69 18.47 -14.67 -36.49
CA HIS A 69 17.57 -15.66 -35.91
C HIS A 69 18.32 -17.00 -35.84
N ILE A 70 18.46 -17.53 -34.63
CA ILE A 70 18.96 -18.89 -34.39
C ILE A 70 17.78 -19.77 -33.99
N ASN A 71 17.53 -20.79 -34.77
CA ASN A 71 16.57 -21.82 -34.42
C ASN A 71 17.35 -23.00 -33.83
N TRP A 72 17.08 -23.31 -32.57
CA TRP A 72 17.71 -24.39 -31.83
C TRP A 72 16.85 -25.64 -31.85
N ASP A 73 17.43 -26.80 -31.98
CA ASP A 73 16.77 -28.04 -31.59
C ASP A 73 16.60 -28.09 -30.08
N ASN A 74 17.69 -27.91 -29.36
CA ASN A 74 17.73 -27.77 -27.90
C ASN A 74 18.70 -26.63 -27.52
N LEU A 75 18.42 -25.94 -26.46
CA LEU A 75 19.27 -24.91 -25.86
C LEU A 75 19.38 -25.14 -24.36
N ASN A 76 20.53 -25.64 -23.89
CA ASN A 76 20.82 -25.90 -22.49
C ASN A 76 22.22 -25.43 -22.13
N VAL A 77 22.41 -24.87 -20.91
CA VAL A 77 23.71 -24.46 -20.39
C VAL A 77 23.91 -25.12 -19.04
N GLY A 78 24.92 -25.97 -18.95
CA GLY A 78 25.23 -26.73 -17.75
C GLY A 78 25.93 -25.89 -16.67
N ARG A 79 26.10 -26.46 -15.49
CA ARG A 79 26.80 -25.79 -14.37
C ARG A 79 28.27 -25.56 -14.75
N GLY A 80 28.73 -24.31 -14.50
CA GLY A 80 30.10 -23.90 -14.85
C GLY A 80 30.31 -23.70 -16.35
N GLU A 81 29.29 -23.84 -17.17
CA GLU A 81 29.34 -23.53 -18.59
C GLU A 81 28.89 -22.09 -18.84
N SER A 82 29.29 -21.53 -20.00
CA SER A 82 28.88 -20.22 -20.46
C SER A 82 28.56 -20.16 -21.93
N LEU A 83 27.50 -19.46 -22.28
CA LEU A 83 27.10 -19.10 -23.63
C LEU A 83 27.20 -17.58 -23.79
N ASN A 84 28.02 -17.14 -24.75
CA ASN A 84 28.32 -15.74 -24.96
C ASN A 84 27.85 -15.29 -26.35
N PHE A 85 27.08 -14.19 -26.40
CA PHE A 85 26.60 -13.56 -27.61
C PHE A 85 27.46 -12.32 -27.90
N ASN A 86 28.22 -12.31 -28.98
CA ASN A 86 29.18 -11.25 -29.27
C ASN A 86 28.87 -10.57 -30.59
N ALA A 87 28.62 -9.29 -30.56
CA ALA A 87 28.67 -8.47 -31.76
C ALA A 87 30.14 -8.23 -32.13
N VAL A 88 30.51 -8.51 -33.38
CA VAL A 88 31.86 -8.36 -33.91
C VAL A 88 31.89 -7.42 -35.10
N ASP A 89 33.09 -7.12 -35.64
CA ASP A 89 33.31 -6.28 -36.82
C ASP A 89 32.69 -4.87 -36.74
N GLY A 90 32.57 -4.33 -35.51
CA GLY A 90 31.96 -3.02 -35.27
C GLY A 90 30.44 -3.00 -35.34
N ALA A 91 29.81 -4.16 -35.43
CA ALA A 91 28.36 -4.29 -35.35
C ALA A 91 27.86 -3.86 -33.97
N ASN A 92 26.71 -3.22 -33.93
CA ASN A 92 26.14 -2.61 -32.71
C ASN A 92 24.62 -2.60 -32.78
N ASN A 93 23.98 -2.61 -31.61
CA ASN A 93 22.54 -2.63 -31.45
C ASN A 93 21.86 -3.81 -32.19
N LEU A 94 22.50 -4.97 -32.14
CA LEU A 94 22.00 -6.15 -32.80
C LEU A 94 20.83 -6.78 -32.04
N THR A 95 19.85 -7.30 -32.79
CA THR A 95 18.78 -8.15 -32.26
C THR A 95 19.08 -9.61 -32.57
N ILE A 96 19.18 -10.42 -31.52
CA ILE A 96 19.39 -11.88 -31.66
C ILE A 96 18.14 -12.59 -31.14
N LEU A 97 17.43 -13.26 -32.05
CA LEU A 97 16.26 -14.08 -31.75
C LEU A 97 16.70 -15.54 -31.64
N ASN A 98 16.53 -16.13 -30.46
CA ASN A 98 16.73 -17.57 -30.25
C ASN A 98 15.36 -18.23 -30.08
N THR A 99 15.02 -19.16 -30.97
CA THR A 99 13.82 -19.99 -30.86
C THR A 99 14.23 -21.46 -30.64
N VAL A 100 13.50 -22.17 -29.79
CA VAL A 100 13.83 -23.56 -29.41
C VAL A 100 12.69 -24.49 -29.77
N ASN A 101 13.00 -25.58 -30.52
CA ASN A 101 12.00 -26.50 -31.06
C ASN A 101 11.67 -27.67 -30.12
N LYS A 102 12.66 -28.18 -29.38
CA LYS A 102 12.54 -29.45 -28.63
C LYS A 102 12.88 -29.23 -27.16
N GLY A 103 12.07 -29.80 -26.30
CA GLY A 103 12.30 -29.78 -24.85
C GLY A 103 12.31 -28.40 -24.20
N MET A 104 12.39 -28.38 -22.89
CA MET A 104 12.54 -27.15 -22.10
C MET A 104 13.99 -26.66 -22.18
N THR A 105 14.19 -25.36 -22.19
CA THR A 105 15.51 -24.75 -22.02
C THR A 105 15.90 -24.78 -20.54
N ASN A 106 17.07 -25.37 -20.24
CA ASN A 106 17.62 -25.44 -18.89
C ASN A 106 18.94 -24.70 -18.81
N VAL A 107 19.02 -23.70 -17.94
CA VAL A 107 20.21 -22.88 -17.73
C VAL A 107 20.64 -22.97 -16.27
N TYR A 108 21.79 -23.60 -16.05
CA TYR A 108 22.45 -23.73 -14.76
C TYR A 108 23.80 -23.01 -14.71
N GLY A 109 24.24 -22.46 -15.82
CA GLY A 109 25.47 -21.71 -16.01
C GLY A 109 25.21 -20.26 -16.36
N SER A 110 26.06 -19.67 -17.18
CA SER A 110 26.01 -18.26 -17.53
C SER A 110 25.56 -18.01 -18.95
N ILE A 111 24.74 -17.00 -19.16
CA ILE A 111 24.46 -16.41 -20.48
C ILE A 111 24.91 -14.95 -20.45
N ASN A 112 25.75 -14.58 -21.42
CA ASN A 112 26.29 -13.23 -21.51
C ASN A 112 26.09 -12.67 -22.91
N ALA A 113 25.80 -11.37 -23.01
CA ALA A 113 25.78 -10.64 -24.27
C ALA A 113 26.63 -9.38 -24.14
N ASN A 114 27.52 -9.15 -25.11
CA ASN A 114 28.35 -7.94 -25.09
C ASN A 114 27.53 -6.67 -25.45
N SER A 115 28.12 -5.50 -25.28
CA SER A 115 27.44 -4.21 -25.47
C SER A 115 26.97 -3.92 -26.91
N GLY A 116 27.41 -4.69 -27.87
CA GLY A 116 26.94 -4.58 -29.25
C GLY A 116 25.61 -5.31 -29.50
N ILE A 117 25.18 -6.18 -28.56
CA ILE A 117 23.84 -6.80 -28.60
C ILE A 117 22.85 -5.83 -27.94
N GLY A 118 21.98 -5.22 -28.73
CA GLY A 118 20.94 -4.31 -28.27
C GLY A 118 19.71 -5.03 -27.72
N GLN A 119 19.39 -6.23 -28.26
CA GLN A 119 18.27 -7.03 -27.78
C GLN A 119 18.57 -8.54 -27.92
N LEU A 120 18.41 -9.27 -26.83
CA LEU A 120 18.47 -10.72 -26.84
C LEU A 120 17.09 -11.30 -26.52
N ILE A 121 16.61 -12.23 -27.35
CA ILE A 121 15.32 -12.88 -27.18
C ILE A 121 15.54 -14.39 -27.09
N ILE A 122 14.94 -15.04 -26.07
CA ILE A 122 14.86 -16.49 -25.94
C ILE A 122 13.39 -16.87 -25.91
N ALA A 123 12.96 -17.59 -26.96
CA ALA A 123 11.59 -18.04 -27.11
C ALA A 123 11.55 -19.58 -27.12
N ASN A 124 10.93 -20.18 -26.11
CA ASN A 124 10.76 -21.63 -26.04
C ASN A 124 9.33 -22.01 -25.62
N PRO A 125 8.51 -22.52 -26.54
CA PRO A 125 7.15 -22.97 -26.25
C PRO A 125 7.05 -24.08 -25.21
N ASN A 126 8.14 -24.79 -24.93
CA ASN A 126 8.20 -25.86 -23.95
C ASN A 126 8.62 -25.40 -22.55
N GLY A 127 8.89 -24.10 -22.37
CA GLY A 127 9.29 -23.51 -21.09
C GLY A 127 10.80 -23.25 -20.98
N VAL A 128 11.14 -22.43 -19.96
CA VAL A 128 12.52 -22.05 -19.65
C VAL A 128 12.75 -22.14 -18.15
N LEU A 129 13.84 -22.78 -17.75
CA LEU A 129 14.31 -22.87 -16.38
C LEU A 129 15.70 -22.25 -16.25
N PHE A 130 15.85 -21.31 -15.35
CA PHE A 130 17.12 -20.85 -14.81
C PHE A 130 17.20 -21.32 -13.35
N ASP A 131 18.28 -22.03 -12.95
CA ASP A 131 18.47 -22.45 -11.55
C ASP A 131 19.97 -22.37 -11.19
N GLY A 132 20.30 -21.40 -10.35
CA GLY A 132 21.68 -21.04 -10.02
C GLY A 132 22.42 -20.43 -11.21
N ALA A 133 21.71 -19.80 -12.12
CA ALA A 133 22.22 -19.22 -13.34
C ALA A 133 22.62 -17.75 -13.18
N SER A 134 23.50 -17.27 -14.05
CA SER A 134 23.72 -15.83 -14.22
C SER A 134 23.38 -15.40 -15.65
N PHE A 135 22.80 -14.22 -15.75
CA PHE A 135 22.48 -13.62 -17.05
C PHE A 135 22.96 -12.16 -17.08
N THR A 136 23.80 -11.81 -18.05
CA THR A 136 24.33 -10.45 -18.18
C THR A 136 24.19 -9.94 -19.62
N THR A 137 23.56 -8.78 -19.77
CA THR A 137 23.51 -8.06 -21.06
C THR A 137 23.46 -6.55 -20.83
N ALA A 138 24.08 -5.79 -21.70
CA ALA A 138 23.95 -4.32 -21.70
C ALA A 138 22.66 -3.82 -22.38
N GLY A 139 22.06 -4.67 -23.23
CA GLY A 139 20.82 -4.38 -23.96
C GLY A 139 19.58 -4.91 -23.28
N ASP A 140 18.50 -5.04 -24.05
CA ASP A 140 17.22 -5.58 -23.63
C ASP A 140 17.22 -7.10 -23.62
N LEU A 141 16.46 -7.68 -22.70
CA LEU A 141 16.19 -9.11 -22.63
C LEU A 141 14.69 -9.38 -22.77
N MET A 142 14.34 -10.34 -23.64
CA MET A 142 13.00 -10.92 -23.66
C MET A 142 13.06 -12.43 -23.47
N LEU A 143 12.33 -12.94 -22.50
CA LEU A 143 12.07 -14.35 -22.31
C LEU A 143 10.59 -14.64 -22.60
N THR A 144 10.30 -15.64 -23.44
CA THR A 144 8.91 -15.97 -23.75
C THR A 144 8.70 -17.45 -24.04
N THR A 145 7.50 -17.95 -23.71
CA THR A 145 7.04 -19.27 -24.15
C THR A 145 6.15 -19.22 -25.39
N LYS A 146 6.07 -18.07 -26.05
CA LYS A 146 5.42 -17.97 -27.36
C LYS A 146 6.30 -18.61 -28.43
N ASP A 147 5.66 -19.27 -29.39
CA ASP A 147 6.35 -19.77 -30.55
C ASP A 147 6.62 -18.63 -31.54
N LEU A 148 7.89 -18.28 -31.65
CA LEU A 148 8.38 -17.26 -32.58
C LEU A 148 9.21 -17.90 -33.72
N SER A 149 9.17 -19.22 -33.90
CA SER A 149 10.01 -19.94 -34.83
C SER A 149 9.86 -19.54 -36.30
N THR A 150 8.68 -19.02 -36.66
CA THR A 150 8.39 -18.56 -38.02
C THR A 150 8.58 -17.06 -38.21
N LEU A 151 8.93 -16.33 -37.14
CA LEU A 151 9.05 -14.91 -37.19
C LEU A 151 10.42 -14.47 -37.75
N LYS A 152 10.42 -13.48 -38.60
CA LYS A 152 11.65 -12.82 -39.04
C LYS A 152 12.06 -11.74 -38.05
N VAL A 153 13.36 -11.55 -37.86
CA VAL A 153 13.88 -10.55 -36.91
C VAL A 153 13.39 -9.12 -37.23
N GLU A 154 13.30 -8.78 -38.50
CA GLU A 154 12.79 -7.48 -38.97
C GLU A 154 11.31 -7.26 -38.68
N ASP A 155 10.54 -8.30 -38.41
CA ASP A 155 9.11 -8.22 -38.10
C ASP A 155 8.82 -8.14 -36.59
N LEU A 156 9.83 -8.31 -35.73
CA LEU A 156 9.70 -8.25 -34.27
C LEU A 156 9.07 -6.94 -33.77
N SER A 157 9.42 -5.83 -34.39
CA SER A 157 8.84 -4.52 -34.04
C SER A 157 7.34 -4.38 -34.32
N LYS A 158 6.79 -5.28 -35.15
CA LYS A 158 5.36 -5.34 -35.50
C LYS A 158 4.56 -6.28 -34.60
N LEU A 159 5.26 -7.08 -33.77
CA LEU A 159 4.66 -8.08 -32.93
C LEU A 159 4.04 -7.43 -31.67
N ASP A 160 2.73 -7.55 -31.51
CA ASP A 160 2.07 -7.25 -30.25
C ASP A 160 2.08 -8.50 -29.36
N ILE A 161 3.19 -8.69 -28.65
CA ILE A 161 3.42 -9.89 -27.85
C ILE A 161 2.37 -10.12 -26.76
N GLU A 162 1.63 -9.09 -26.37
CA GLU A 162 0.53 -9.22 -25.39
C GLU A 162 -0.71 -9.85 -26.02
N LYS A 163 -0.92 -9.66 -27.31
CA LYS A 163 -2.09 -10.19 -28.01
C LYS A 163 -1.87 -11.58 -28.60
N GLU A 164 -0.61 -11.94 -28.80
CA GLU A 164 -0.30 -13.25 -29.38
C GLU A 164 -0.68 -14.40 -28.44
N LYS A 165 -1.28 -15.45 -28.98
CA LYS A 165 -1.66 -16.64 -28.21
C LYS A 165 -0.45 -17.54 -27.93
N PHE A 166 -0.49 -18.25 -26.80
CA PHE A 166 0.44 -19.34 -26.55
C PHE A 166 -0.01 -20.59 -27.33
N ASN A 167 0.93 -21.29 -27.95
CA ASN A 167 0.62 -22.54 -28.64
C ASN A 167 0.35 -23.68 -27.66
N GLN A 168 1.03 -23.63 -26.52
CA GLN A 168 0.94 -24.64 -25.48
C GLN A 168 0.91 -23.96 -24.10
N ILE A 169 -0.01 -24.40 -23.25
CA ILE A 169 -0.17 -23.88 -21.89
C ILE A 169 0.21 -24.95 -20.87
N TYR A 170 -0.04 -26.21 -21.21
CA TYR A 170 0.32 -27.36 -20.40
C TYR A 170 1.30 -28.26 -21.14
N ASP A 171 2.27 -28.80 -20.44
CA ASP A 171 3.14 -29.84 -20.95
C ASP A 171 2.40 -31.20 -21.06
N ASN A 172 3.11 -32.23 -21.56
CA ASN A 172 2.55 -33.57 -21.69
C ASN A 172 2.17 -34.24 -20.35
N ASN A 173 2.61 -33.68 -19.22
CA ASN A 173 2.29 -34.14 -17.87
C ASN A 173 1.15 -33.33 -17.25
N GLY A 174 0.56 -32.37 -17.98
CA GLY A 174 -0.49 -31.48 -17.50
C GLY A 174 0.01 -30.39 -16.56
N GLN A 175 1.31 -30.07 -16.57
CA GLN A 175 1.88 -28.97 -15.83
C GLN A 175 1.90 -27.69 -16.68
N LEU A 176 1.69 -26.53 -16.05
CA LEU A 176 1.77 -25.24 -16.74
C LEU A 176 3.16 -25.02 -17.31
N VAL A 177 3.20 -24.70 -18.60
CA VAL A 177 4.42 -24.24 -19.27
C VAL A 177 4.71 -22.81 -18.82
N GLY A 178 5.91 -22.56 -18.33
CA GLY A 178 6.27 -21.26 -17.79
C GLY A 178 7.74 -20.93 -17.92
N ILE A 179 8.07 -19.80 -17.33
CA ILE A 179 9.44 -19.35 -17.13
C ILE A 179 9.69 -19.36 -15.62
N THR A 180 10.66 -20.18 -15.21
CA THR A 180 11.09 -20.28 -13.82
C THR A 180 12.51 -19.74 -13.68
N ILE A 181 12.70 -18.82 -12.74
CA ILE A 181 14.00 -18.23 -12.39
C ILE A 181 14.24 -18.50 -10.91
N LYS A 182 15.27 -19.28 -10.59
CA LYS A 182 15.49 -19.75 -9.25
C LYS A 182 16.95 -19.61 -8.85
N ASN A 183 17.22 -19.04 -7.68
CA ASN A 183 18.58 -18.87 -7.15
C ASN A 183 19.54 -18.23 -8.18
N SER A 184 19.07 -17.28 -8.97
CA SER A 184 19.74 -16.76 -10.16
C SER A 184 19.94 -15.25 -10.08
N ASP A 185 20.96 -14.75 -10.79
CA ASP A 185 21.32 -13.34 -10.86
C ASP A 185 21.23 -12.83 -12.30
N PHE A 186 20.40 -11.81 -12.52
CA PHE A 186 20.14 -11.20 -13.82
C PHE A 186 20.55 -9.72 -13.80
N GLN A 187 21.54 -9.37 -14.60
CA GLN A 187 22.06 -8.01 -14.77
C GLN A 187 21.74 -7.51 -16.18
N ILE A 188 20.61 -6.83 -16.35
CA ILE A 188 20.09 -6.38 -17.66
C ILE A 188 20.23 -4.86 -17.73
N GLY A 189 20.99 -4.35 -18.65
CA GLY A 189 21.22 -2.90 -18.81
C GLY A 189 20.04 -2.14 -19.42
N GLY A 190 19.14 -2.85 -20.12
CA GLY A 190 17.94 -2.32 -20.75
C GLY A 190 16.64 -2.75 -20.09
N GLU A 191 15.62 -3.02 -20.90
CA GLU A 191 14.32 -3.54 -20.46
C GLU A 191 14.36 -5.07 -20.34
N TYR A 192 13.72 -5.59 -19.30
CA TYR A 192 13.56 -7.02 -19.11
C TYR A 192 12.10 -7.43 -19.23
N ASN A 193 11.76 -8.10 -20.32
CA ASN A 193 10.41 -8.54 -20.64
C ASN A 193 10.30 -10.06 -20.47
N ILE A 194 9.35 -10.52 -19.63
CA ILE A 194 9.01 -11.94 -19.47
C ILE A 194 7.56 -12.15 -19.86
N VAL A 195 7.32 -13.03 -20.83
CA VAL A 195 5.98 -13.29 -21.36
C VAL A 195 5.71 -14.80 -21.41
N ALA A 196 4.93 -15.30 -20.46
CA ALA A 196 4.63 -16.73 -20.32
C ALA A 196 3.30 -16.95 -19.59
N PRO A 197 2.62 -18.10 -19.72
CA PRO A 197 1.44 -18.44 -18.93
C PRO A 197 1.71 -18.44 -17.43
N LEU A 198 2.90 -18.88 -17.01
CA LEU A 198 3.38 -18.86 -15.64
C LEU A 198 4.76 -18.22 -15.59
N ILE A 199 4.93 -17.25 -14.72
CA ILE A 199 6.23 -16.62 -14.42
C ILE A 199 6.48 -16.83 -12.94
N HIS A 200 7.54 -17.56 -12.60
CA HIS A 200 7.88 -17.88 -11.22
C HIS A 200 9.35 -17.52 -10.96
N ALA A 201 9.58 -16.54 -10.09
CA ALA A 201 10.92 -16.18 -9.64
C ALA A 201 11.07 -16.47 -8.14
N VAL A 202 12.15 -17.15 -7.76
CA VAL A 202 12.43 -17.59 -6.38
C VAL A 202 13.87 -17.30 -6.01
N ASN A 203 14.09 -16.66 -4.87
CA ASN A 203 15.43 -16.40 -4.31
C ASN A 203 16.40 -15.85 -5.35
N SER A 204 15.98 -14.89 -6.15
CA SER A 204 16.73 -14.39 -7.30
C SER A 204 16.87 -12.90 -7.29
N ASP A 205 17.98 -12.40 -7.82
CA ASP A 205 18.28 -11.00 -7.99
C ASP A 205 18.07 -10.61 -9.45
N LEU A 206 17.18 -9.64 -9.69
CA LEU A 206 16.78 -9.21 -11.03
C LEU A 206 17.01 -7.70 -11.15
N THR A 207 18.03 -7.31 -11.91
CA THR A 207 18.35 -5.90 -12.18
C THR A 207 18.03 -5.54 -13.62
N ALA A 208 17.25 -4.50 -13.83
CA ALA A 208 16.96 -3.94 -15.15
C ALA A 208 16.49 -2.49 -15.02
N LYS A 209 16.46 -1.76 -16.10
CA LYS A 209 15.84 -0.42 -16.16
C LYS A 209 14.35 -0.48 -15.80
N SER A 210 13.67 -1.46 -16.38
CA SER A 210 12.29 -1.83 -16.07
C SER A 210 12.09 -3.32 -16.30
N LEU A 211 11.26 -3.94 -15.45
CA LEU A 211 10.89 -5.33 -15.56
C LEU A 211 9.41 -5.41 -15.91
N ARG A 212 9.11 -6.16 -16.96
CA ARG A 212 7.74 -6.34 -17.42
C ARG A 212 7.37 -7.82 -17.42
N PHE A 213 6.46 -8.20 -16.56
CA PHE A 213 5.92 -9.55 -16.45
C PHE A 213 4.52 -9.60 -17.07
N VAL A 214 4.35 -10.34 -18.14
CA VAL A 214 3.08 -10.44 -18.85
C VAL A 214 2.66 -11.90 -19.00
N THR A 215 1.48 -12.21 -18.46
CA THR A 215 0.83 -13.50 -18.74
C THR A 215 -0.21 -13.26 -19.82
N SER A 216 0.13 -13.53 -21.06
CA SER A 216 -0.71 -13.19 -22.19
C SER A 216 -2.05 -13.93 -22.21
N ASN A 217 -3.06 -13.25 -22.72
CA ASN A 217 -4.47 -13.57 -22.66
C ASN A 217 -5.01 -14.40 -23.83
N GLY A 218 -4.25 -15.01 -24.60
CA GLY A 218 -4.80 -15.67 -25.80
C GLY A 218 -5.84 -16.77 -25.56
N GLN A 219 -6.04 -17.22 -24.31
CA GLN A 219 -6.95 -18.32 -24.00
C GLN A 219 -7.61 -18.10 -22.62
N ASP A 220 -8.89 -18.46 -22.54
CA ASP A 220 -9.62 -18.52 -21.28
C ASP A 220 -9.20 -19.80 -20.53
N TYR A 221 -8.44 -19.66 -19.46
CA TYR A 221 -7.99 -20.78 -18.64
C TYR A 221 -9.14 -21.55 -17.99
N LEU A 222 -10.26 -20.90 -17.76
CA LEU A 222 -11.45 -21.56 -17.24
C LEU A 222 -12.12 -22.47 -18.29
N ALA A 223 -11.93 -22.16 -19.58
CA ALA A 223 -12.46 -22.98 -20.69
C ALA A 223 -11.60 -24.23 -20.97
N LEU A 224 -10.37 -24.31 -20.48
CA LEU A 224 -9.44 -25.40 -20.72
C LEU A 224 -9.55 -26.59 -19.76
N GLY A 225 -10.55 -26.56 -18.88
CA GLY A 225 -10.77 -27.60 -17.88
C GLY A 225 -10.27 -27.21 -16.49
N THR A 226 -10.88 -27.80 -15.49
CA THR A 226 -10.55 -27.57 -14.07
C THR A 226 -9.08 -27.90 -13.82
N PRO A 227 -8.26 -26.92 -13.37
CA PRO A 227 -6.93 -27.23 -12.90
C PRO A 227 -7.01 -28.27 -11.78
N ALA A 228 -6.03 -29.16 -11.70
CA ALA A 228 -5.94 -30.07 -10.57
C ALA A 228 -6.15 -29.31 -9.26
N LYS A 229 -6.87 -29.87 -8.32
CA LYS A 229 -7.38 -29.22 -7.07
C LYS A 229 -6.36 -28.44 -6.24
N ASN A 230 -5.07 -28.47 -6.59
CA ASN A 230 -3.96 -27.77 -5.93
C ASN A 230 -3.09 -26.96 -6.91
N ALA A 231 -3.50 -26.82 -8.17
CA ALA A 231 -2.73 -26.03 -9.13
C ALA A 231 -2.99 -24.53 -8.84
N MET A 232 -1.93 -23.79 -8.61
CA MET A 232 -2.00 -22.33 -8.61
C MET A 232 -2.45 -21.87 -10.00
N TYR A 233 -3.33 -20.90 -10.01
CA TYR A 233 -3.77 -20.29 -11.25
C TYR A 233 -2.57 -19.69 -11.98
N PRO A 234 -2.52 -19.78 -13.31
CA PRO A 234 -1.47 -19.15 -14.08
C PRO A 234 -1.37 -17.66 -13.75
N GLY A 235 -0.16 -17.16 -13.67
CA GLY A 235 0.09 -15.78 -13.30
C GLY A 235 1.55 -15.48 -13.02
N VAL A 236 1.79 -14.51 -12.17
CA VAL A 236 3.11 -14.10 -11.73
C VAL A 236 3.27 -14.44 -10.25
N GLU A 237 4.32 -15.19 -9.92
CA GLU A 237 4.71 -15.50 -8.55
C GLU A 237 6.17 -15.08 -8.30
N LEU A 238 6.35 -14.24 -7.29
CA LEU A 238 7.65 -13.73 -6.87
C LEU A 238 7.86 -14.14 -5.40
N GLU A 239 8.86 -14.98 -5.14
CA GLU A 239 9.16 -15.51 -3.82
C GLU A 239 10.55 -15.09 -3.38
N ALA A 240 10.65 -14.29 -2.33
CA ALA A 240 11.92 -13.82 -1.75
C ALA A 240 12.89 -13.27 -2.83
N VAL A 241 12.40 -12.41 -3.71
CA VAL A 241 13.20 -11.83 -4.80
C VAL A 241 13.71 -10.44 -4.44
N THR A 242 14.88 -10.09 -4.98
CA THR A 242 15.36 -8.71 -5.05
C THR A 242 15.19 -8.22 -6.48
N ILE A 243 14.54 -7.07 -6.66
CA ILE A 243 14.37 -6.44 -7.97
C ILE A 243 14.90 -5.01 -7.89
N ASP A 244 15.85 -4.67 -8.78
CA ASP A 244 16.34 -3.32 -8.99
C ASP A 244 15.82 -2.78 -10.31
N GLY A 245 14.75 -1.98 -10.25
CA GLY A 245 14.07 -1.37 -11.40
C GLY A 245 12.56 -1.28 -11.20
N ASP A 246 11.92 -0.49 -12.06
CA ASP A 246 10.46 -0.39 -12.07
C ASP A 246 9.82 -1.68 -12.55
N VAL A 247 8.75 -2.10 -11.89
CA VAL A 247 8.04 -3.36 -12.15
C VAL A 247 6.66 -3.08 -12.73
N TYR A 248 6.40 -3.65 -13.90
CA TYR A 248 5.07 -3.68 -14.50
C TYR A 248 4.59 -5.11 -14.65
N ILE A 249 3.43 -5.42 -14.08
CA ILE A 249 2.82 -6.75 -14.13
C ILE A 249 1.46 -6.67 -14.81
N LYS A 250 1.24 -7.47 -15.84
CA LYS A 250 -0.04 -7.60 -16.50
C LYS A 250 -0.48 -9.06 -16.61
N THR A 251 -1.58 -9.38 -15.93
CA THR A 251 -2.12 -10.74 -15.92
C THR A 251 -3.58 -10.76 -16.41
N PRO A 252 -3.80 -10.81 -17.73
CA PRO A 252 -5.16 -10.78 -18.31
C PRO A 252 -6.05 -11.95 -17.89
N THR A 253 -5.48 -13.04 -17.39
CA THR A 253 -6.23 -14.25 -17.00
C THR A 253 -5.70 -14.92 -15.74
N GLY A 254 -4.62 -14.41 -15.16
CA GLY A 254 -3.95 -15.00 -14.00
C GLY A 254 -3.91 -14.05 -12.80
N SER A 255 -3.35 -14.54 -11.73
CA SER A 255 -3.15 -13.80 -10.47
C SER A 255 -1.71 -13.35 -10.30
N VAL A 256 -1.50 -12.37 -9.43
CA VAL A 256 -0.17 -11.92 -9.00
C VAL A 256 0.01 -12.29 -7.54
N ARG A 257 1.15 -12.88 -7.22
CA ARG A 257 1.48 -13.23 -5.85
C ARG A 257 2.93 -12.90 -5.55
N THR A 258 3.17 -12.29 -4.38
CA THR A 258 4.49 -12.30 -3.77
C THR A 258 4.43 -13.04 -2.44
N THR A 259 5.49 -13.76 -2.06
CA THR A 259 5.57 -14.56 -0.85
C THR A 259 6.98 -14.49 -0.25
N ASN A 260 7.08 -14.76 1.06
CA ASN A 260 8.35 -14.84 1.78
C ASN A 260 9.20 -13.56 1.71
N GLY A 261 8.54 -12.40 1.70
CA GLY A 261 9.23 -11.12 1.67
C GLY A 261 9.88 -10.78 0.32
N GLY A 262 11.01 -10.10 0.37
CA GLY A 262 11.77 -9.61 -0.78
C GLY A 262 11.90 -8.10 -0.81
N THR A 263 12.64 -7.58 -1.79
CA THR A 263 12.87 -6.15 -1.97
C THR A 263 12.65 -5.75 -3.42
N ILE A 264 11.92 -4.68 -3.66
CA ILE A 264 11.76 -4.07 -4.98
C ILE A 264 12.21 -2.62 -4.89
N ASN A 265 13.30 -2.28 -5.56
CA ASN A 265 13.86 -0.94 -5.64
C ASN A 265 13.34 -0.23 -6.90
N GLY A 266 12.09 0.17 -6.88
CA GLY A 266 11.39 0.81 -7.99
C GLY A 266 9.89 0.85 -7.76
N ASN A 267 9.16 1.45 -8.69
CA ASN A 267 7.71 1.50 -8.66
C ASN A 267 7.12 0.15 -9.10
N VAL A 268 5.98 -0.21 -8.52
CA VAL A 268 5.24 -1.42 -8.86
C VAL A 268 3.88 -1.05 -9.43
N ASN A 269 3.64 -1.44 -10.68
CA ASN A 269 2.35 -1.23 -11.34
C ASN A 269 1.76 -2.57 -11.78
N ILE A 270 0.56 -2.90 -11.28
CA ILE A 270 -0.12 -4.18 -11.50
C ILE A 270 -1.48 -3.94 -12.17
N ASP A 271 -1.70 -4.59 -13.30
CA ASP A 271 -2.99 -4.71 -13.99
C ASP A 271 -3.36 -6.20 -14.09
N SER A 272 -4.28 -6.67 -13.23
CA SER A 272 -4.61 -8.08 -13.10
C SER A 272 -6.10 -8.34 -13.29
N LYS A 273 -6.45 -9.34 -14.08
CA LYS A 273 -7.81 -9.89 -14.14
C LYS A 273 -8.06 -10.91 -13.01
N GLY A 274 -7.02 -11.50 -12.47
CA GLY A 274 -7.08 -12.36 -11.30
C GLY A 274 -6.87 -11.58 -10.00
N SER A 275 -6.67 -12.30 -8.92
CA SER A 275 -6.37 -11.73 -7.61
C SER A 275 -4.93 -11.22 -7.53
N VAL A 276 -4.72 -10.21 -6.67
CA VAL A 276 -3.39 -9.71 -6.33
C VAL A 276 -3.14 -9.95 -4.85
N ALA A 277 -2.02 -10.59 -4.52
CA ALA A 277 -1.66 -10.90 -3.14
C ALA A 277 -0.18 -10.61 -2.89
N LEU A 278 0.11 -9.42 -2.35
CA LEU A 278 1.47 -9.00 -2.02
C LEU A 278 1.82 -9.46 -0.60
N ASN A 279 2.86 -10.29 -0.52
CA ASN A 279 3.37 -10.92 0.69
C ASN A 279 2.33 -11.78 1.43
N TYR A 280 1.53 -12.53 0.71
CA TYR A 280 0.40 -13.33 1.22
C TYR A 280 0.83 -14.40 2.23
N ARG A 281 1.93 -15.10 1.97
CA ARG A 281 2.56 -16.08 2.88
C ARG A 281 3.95 -15.57 3.18
N ASN A 282 4.09 -14.81 4.25
CA ASN A 282 5.33 -14.10 4.53
C ASN A 282 6.27 -14.86 5.49
N ASN A 283 5.81 -15.90 6.21
CA ASN A 283 6.59 -16.63 7.22
C ASN A 283 7.32 -15.69 8.21
N GLY A 284 6.78 -14.47 8.44
CA GLY A 284 7.41 -13.42 9.22
C GLY A 284 8.33 -12.50 8.41
N GLU A 285 8.65 -12.85 7.18
CA GLU A 285 9.49 -12.02 6.29
C GLU A 285 8.70 -10.85 5.71
N LYS A 286 9.34 -9.71 5.60
CA LYS A 286 8.72 -8.47 5.14
C LYS A 286 9.00 -8.21 3.67
N LEU A 287 7.98 -7.76 2.93
CA LEU A 287 8.15 -7.22 1.58
C LEU A 287 8.49 -5.73 1.70
N THR A 288 9.58 -5.30 1.09
CA THR A 288 9.97 -3.90 1.01
C THR A 288 9.87 -3.40 -0.43
N ILE A 289 9.14 -2.31 -0.65
CA ILE A 289 9.04 -1.66 -1.95
C ILE A 289 9.51 -0.21 -1.81
N ASN A 290 10.63 0.10 -2.44
CA ASN A 290 11.24 1.44 -2.45
C ASN A 290 10.73 2.25 -3.64
N GLY A 291 9.45 2.55 -3.64
CA GLY A 291 8.73 3.26 -4.69
C GLY A 291 7.22 3.23 -4.46
N ASP A 292 6.48 3.75 -5.42
CA ASP A 292 5.03 3.74 -5.41
C ASP A 292 4.48 2.36 -5.82
N VAL A 293 3.37 1.98 -5.20
CA VAL A 293 2.60 0.78 -5.57
C VAL A 293 1.25 1.19 -6.14
N LYS A 294 0.96 0.75 -7.35
CA LYS A 294 -0.35 0.89 -7.96
C LYS A 294 -0.85 -0.47 -8.44
N SER A 295 -2.00 -0.89 -7.96
CA SER A 295 -2.65 -2.14 -8.37
C SER A 295 -4.08 -1.89 -8.79
N THR A 296 -4.45 -2.43 -9.96
CA THR A 296 -5.84 -2.53 -10.41
C THR A 296 -6.14 -4.00 -10.68
N THR A 297 -7.22 -4.51 -10.10
CA THR A 297 -7.62 -5.91 -10.26
C THR A 297 -9.10 -6.03 -10.57
N ASP A 298 -9.44 -7.01 -11.42
CA ASP A 298 -10.81 -7.47 -11.63
C ASP A 298 -11.11 -8.73 -10.80
N GLY A 299 -10.11 -9.29 -10.11
CA GLY A 299 -10.25 -10.52 -9.33
C GLY A 299 -10.93 -10.31 -7.98
N GLN A 300 -11.17 -11.42 -7.29
CA GLN A 300 -11.94 -11.44 -6.04
C GLN A 300 -11.21 -10.77 -4.88
N MET A 301 -9.88 -10.60 -4.93
CA MET A 301 -9.14 -10.05 -3.82
C MET A 301 -7.87 -9.30 -4.21
N THR A 302 -7.61 -8.24 -3.44
CA THR A 302 -6.34 -7.52 -3.43
C THR A 302 -5.83 -7.46 -2.02
N PHE A 303 -4.74 -8.19 -1.75
CA PHE A 303 -4.09 -8.25 -0.44
C PHE A 303 -2.75 -7.54 -0.44
N VAL A 304 -2.44 -6.83 0.66
CA VAL A 304 -1.08 -6.43 1.01
C VAL A 304 -0.87 -6.71 2.51
N ARG A 305 0.11 -7.54 2.84
CA ARG A 305 0.40 -7.95 4.21
C ARG A 305 1.88 -7.82 4.53
N ASN A 306 2.18 -7.42 5.77
CA ASN A 306 3.54 -7.34 6.31
C ASN A 306 4.52 -6.71 5.30
N ALA A 307 4.24 -5.46 4.90
CA ALA A 307 4.97 -4.77 3.86
C ALA A 307 5.34 -3.33 4.26
N ASP A 308 6.52 -2.90 3.81
CA ASP A 308 6.93 -1.50 3.83
C ASP A 308 6.88 -0.95 2.39
N VAL A 309 6.08 0.11 2.18
CA VAL A 309 5.99 0.84 0.91
C VAL A 309 6.59 2.23 1.13
N ASN A 310 7.80 2.44 0.65
CA ASN A 310 8.51 3.71 0.76
C ASN A 310 8.10 4.68 -0.37
N GLY A 311 6.82 4.88 -0.52
CA GLY A 311 6.13 5.68 -1.52
C GLY A 311 4.64 5.73 -1.22
N ASN A 312 3.80 5.89 -2.24
CA ASN A 312 2.35 5.85 -2.15
C ASN A 312 1.82 4.45 -2.44
N LEU A 313 0.68 4.11 -1.84
CA LEU A 313 -0.04 2.86 -2.07
C LEU A 313 -1.40 3.14 -2.69
N SER A 314 -1.66 2.67 -3.90
CA SER A 314 -2.96 2.80 -4.57
C SER A 314 -3.48 1.43 -4.99
N LEU A 315 -4.55 0.98 -4.36
CA LEU A 315 -5.17 -0.32 -4.62
C LEU A 315 -6.62 -0.13 -5.08
N THR A 316 -6.93 -0.62 -6.27
CA THR A 316 -8.29 -0.60 -6.81
C THR A 316 -8.72 -2.01 -7.16
N SER A 317 -9.82 -2.46 -6.57
CA SER A 317 -10.51 -3.69 -6.96
C SER A 317 -11.81 -3.35 -7.70
N ASN A 318 -11.97 -3.88 -8.91
CA ASN A 318 -13.18 -3.64 -9.69
C ASN A 318 -14.36 -4.48 -9.18
N ASP A 319 -14.12 -5.73 -8.77
CA ASP A 319 -15.15 -6.70 -8.36
C ASP A 319 -14.80 -7.54 -7.14
N GLY A 320 -13.94 -7.07 -6.29
CA GLY A 320 -13.54 -7.80 -5.11
C GLY A 320 -13.21 -6.88 -3.96
N PHE A 321 -12.63 -7.44 -2.92
CA PHE A 321 -12.24 -6.69 -1.76
C PHE A 321 -10.77 -6.23 -1.81
N VAL A 322 -10.47 -5.19 -1.05
CA VAL A 322 -9.13 -4.71 -0.75
C VAL A 322 -8.84 -4.94 0.73
N ASP A 323 -7.74 -5.58 1.03
CA ASP A 323 -7.36 -5.94 2.38
C ASP A 323 -5.87 -5.61 2.62
N ILE A 324 -5.60 -4.74 3.58
CA ILE A 324 -4.24 -4.41 4.01
C ILE A 324 -4.03 -4.71 5.48
N GLY A 325 -2.84 -5.17 5.86
CA GLY A 325 -2.54 -5.41 7.26
C GLY A 325 -1.07 -5.50 7.57
N ASP A 326 -0.67 -4.92 8.70
CA ASP A 326 0.73 -4.79 9.11
C ASP A 326 1.59 -4.11 8.04
N VAL A 327 1.05 -3.02 7.47
CA VAL A 327 1.66 -2.29 6.35
C VAL A 327 2.11 -0.92 6.82
N ASN A 328 3.34 -0.54 6.44
CA ASN A 328 3.83 0.82 6.58
C ASN A 328 3.92 1.47 5.20
N VAL A 329 3.22 2.58 5.00
CA VAL A 329 3.27 3.40 3.78
C VAL A 329 3.86 4.75 4.16
N SER A 330 4.96 5.16 3.53
CA SER A 330 5.57 6.46 3.86
C SER A 330 4.80 7.65 3.28
N GLY A 331 4.12 7.46 2.17
CA GLY A 331 3.27 8.45 1.51
C GLY A 331 1.78 8.31 1.82
N ASN A 332 0.94 8.58 0.84
CA ASN A 332 -0.51 8.42 0.91
C ASN A 332 -0.94 6.99 0.58
N ALA A 333 -2.11 6.60 1.08
CA ALA A 333 -2.77 5.37 0.67
C ALA A 333 -4.19 5.64 0.15
N ASP A 334 -4.48 5.08 -1.04
CA ASP A 334 -5.79 5.10 -1.67
C ASP A 334 -6.29 3.67 -1.85
N LEU A 335 -7.36 3.31 -1.15
CA LEU A 335 -7.95 1.97 -1.15
C LEU A 335 -9.37 2.04 -1.74
N LYS A 336 -9.63 1.31 -2.82
CA LYS A 336 -10.88 1.45 -3.55
C LYS A 336 -11.49 0.14 -4.01
N THR A 337 -12.83 0.00 -3.82
CA THR A 337 -13.62 -1.06 -4.42
C THR A 337 -14.76 -0.47 -5.25
N LEU A 338 -14.97 -0.96 -6.48
CA LEU A 338 -15.91 -0.35 -7.43
C LEU A 338 -17.23 -1.11 -7.61
N GLY A 339 -17.25 -2.43 -7.41
CA GLY A 339 -18.45 -3.25 -7.60
C GLY A 339 -19.02 -3.20 -9.02
N LYS A 340 -18.16 -3.17 -10.06
CA LYS A 340 -18.57 -2.88 -11.45
C LYS A 340 -19.46 -3.94 -12.11
N ASN A 341 -19.31 -5.21 -11.77
CA ASN A 341 -19.99 -6.29 -12.48
C ASN A 341 -21.28 -6.77 -11.80
N GLY A 342 -21.76 -5.97 -10.85
CA GLY A 342 -22.95 -6.35 -10.10
C GLY A 342 -22.67 -7.53 -9.19
N ILE A 343 -23.34 -7.56 -8.13
CA ILE A 343 -23.16 -8.48 -7.04
C ILE A 343 -23.24 -9.92 -7.55
N HIS A 344 -22.14 -10.61 -7.58
CA HIS A 344 -22.21 -12.05 -7.44
C HIS A 344 -22.94 -12.33 -6.12
N ASP A 345 -23.82 -13.32 -6.07
CA ASP A 345 -24.63 -13.73 -4.91
C ASP A 345 -23.87 -13.95 -3.59
N ASN A 346 -22.59 -13.67 -3.56
CA ASN A 346 -21.74 -13.68 -2.38
C ASN A 346 -21.63 -12.27 -1.78
N LYS A 347 -22.37 -12.04 -0.74
CA LYS A 347 -22.49 -10.84 0.08
C LYS A 347 -21.18 -10.26 0.65
N TYR A 348 -20.01 -10.76 0.25
CA TYR A 348 -18.71 -10.46 0.88
C TYR A 348 -17.70 -9.81 -0.07
N ASN A 349 -18.07 -9.42 -1.28
CA ASN A 349 -17.06 -9.26 -2.32
C ASN A 349 -16.52 -7.85 -2.58
N ASN A 350 -17.08 -6.79 -2.02
CA ASN A 350 -16.66 -5.42 -2.37
C ASN A 350 -16.43 -4.55 -1.13
N PHE A 351 -15.63 -5.03 -0.19
CA PHE A 351 -15.30 -4.29 1.02
C PHE A 351 -13.82 -3.88 1.07
N VAL A 352 -13.52 -2.89 1.89
CA VAL A 352 -12.15 -2.53 2.25
C VAL A 352 -11.90 -2.93 3.70
N HIS A 353 -10.79 -3.62 3.93
CA HIS A 353 -10.36 -4.09 5.25
C HIS A 353 -8.96 -3.58 5.57
N VAL A 354 -8.81 -2.97 6.76
CA VAL A 354 -7.53 -2.49 7.28
C VAL A 354 -7.31 -3.10 8.65
N ILE A 355 -6.32 -3.98 8.80
CA ILE A 355 -6.06 -4.71 10.05
C ILE A 355 -4.61 -4.57 10.53
N GLY A 356 -4.34 -5.13 11.69
CA GLY A 356 -3.01 -5.17 12.29
C GLY A 356 -2.48 -3.79 12.66
N ASN A 357 -1.15 -3.68 12.76
CA ASN A 357 -0.47 -2.41 12.99
C ASN A 357 -0.15 -1.75 11.66
N THR A 358 -1.08 -0.95 11.15
CA THR A 358 -0.94 -0.27 9.86
C THR A 358 -0.64 1.20 10.05
N ASN A 359 0.42 1.69 9.40
CA ASN A 359 0.87 3.07 9.48
C ASN A 359 0.90 3.70 8.08
N ILE A 360 0.24 4.83 7.92
CA ILE A 360 0.23 5.63 6.69
C ILE A 360 0.82 6.99 7.03
N GLY A 361 1.94 7.36 6.41
CA GLY A 361 2.64 8.62 6.70
C GLY A 361 1.90 9.87 6.23
N GLY A 362 1.18 9.77 5.13
CA GLY A 362 0.34 10.83 4.57
C GLY A 362 -1.15 10.66 4.87
N ASP A 363 -2.00 10.90 3.88
CA ASP A 363 -3.45 10.71 3.95
C ASP A 363 -3.83 9.27 3.63
N LEU A 364 -4.89 8.77 4.29
CA LEU A 364 -5.56 7.53 3.94
C LEU A 364 -6.96 7.81 3.41
N ASN A 365 -7.19 7.46 2.15
CA ASN A 365 -8.49 7.53 1.51
C ASN A 365 -9.02 6.12 1.26
N ILE A 366 -10.21 5.84 1.78
CA ILE A 366 -10.92 4.58 1.56
C ILE A 366 -12.25 4.90 0.90
N ASP A 367 -12.47 4.35 -0.29
CA ASP A 367 -13.70 4.53 -1.07
C ASP A 367 -14.24 3.15 -1.45
N SER A 368 -15.27 2.69 -0.76
CA SER A 368 -15.80 1.34 -0.91
C SER A 368 -17.22 1.34 -1.46
N SER A 369 -17.46 0.52 -2.48
CA SER A 369 -18.83 0.28 -2.96
C SER A 369 -19.72 -0.36 -1.89
N GLN A 370 -19.16 -1.11 -0.97
CA GLN A 370 -19.87 -1.74 0.17
C GLN A 370 -19.18 -1.37 1.50
N ASN A 371 -18.99 -2.33 2.39
CA ASN A 371 -18.49 -2.08 3.74
C ASN A 371 -17.04 -1.60 3.81
N ILE A 372 -16.73 -0.86 4.85
CA ILE A 372 -15.36 -0.52 5.27
C ILE A 372 -15.17 -1.01 6.69
N HIS A 373 -14.11 -1.79 6.90
CA HIS A 373 -13.72 -2.27 8.22
C HIS A 373 -12.31 -1.83 8.55
N ILE A 374 -12.18 -1.03 9.58
CA ILE A 374 -10.92 -0.69 10.22
C ILE A 374 -10.82 -1.53 11.49
N GLY A 375 -10.02 -2.58 11.47
CA GLY A 375 -10.07 -3.69 12.41
C GLY A 375 -10.96 -4.82 11.88
N GLY A 376 -11.89 -5.31 12.68
CA GLY A 376 -12.81 -6.39 12.30
C GLY A 376 -12.23 -7.78 12.56
N TYR A 377 -12.48 -8.72 11.68
CA TYR A 377 -12.07 -10.11 11.84
C TYR A 377 -10.89 -10.46 10.93
N ASP A 378 -9.83 -10.98 11.52
CA ASP A 378 -8.72 -11.55 10.75
C ASP A 378 -9.02 -13.00 10.37
N TYR A 379 -9.38 -13.21 9.10
CA TYR A 379 -9.69 -14.53 8.57
C TYR A 379 -8.50 -15.50 8.59
N ASN A 380 -7.29 -14.99 8.50
CA ASN A 380 -6.09 -15.82 8.54
C ASN A 380 -5.78 -16.29 9.95
N ALA A 381 -5.93 -15.40 10.93
CA ALA A 381 -5.73 -15.71 12.35
C ALA A 381 -6.98 -16.29 13.03
N GLN A 382 -8.13 -16.30 12.37
CA GLN A 382 -9.43 -16.74 12.89
C GLN A 382 -9.79 -16.09 14.24
N LYS A 383 -9.54 -14.80 14.38
CA LYS A 383 -9.83 -14.00 15.58
C LYS A 383 -10.18 -12.57 15.23
N LEU A 384 -10.68 -11.82 16.22
CA LEU A 384 -10.78 -10.37 16.06
C LEU A 384 -9.39 -9.79 15.80
N ALA A 385 -9.32 -8.87 14.84
CA ALA A 385 -8.07 -8.20 14.49
C ALA A 385 -7.59 -7.37 15.67
N ASP A 386 -6.36 -7.62 16.08
CA ASP A 386 -5.63 -6.78 17.01
C ASP A 386 -4.86 -5.71 16.23
N GLY A 387 -4.38 -4.68 16.91
CA GLY A 387 -3.52 -3.67 16.33
C GLY A 387 -4.09 -2.27 16.42
N LYS A 388 -3.52 -1.38 15.64
CA LYS A 388 -3.94 0.03 15.54
C LYS A 388 -3.71 0.57 14.13
N LEU A 389 -4.55 1.52 13.73
CA LEU A 389 -4.33 2.32 12.53
C LEU A 389 -3.75 3.69 12.91
N THR A 390 -2.65 4.06 12.30
CA THR A 390 -2.05 5.40 12.44
C THR A 390 -1.94 6.05 11.05
N VAL A 391 -2.49 7.25 10.93
CA VAL A 391 -2.47 8.06 9.70
C VAL A 391 -1.85 9.41 10.04
N GLY A 392 -0.77 9.79 9.36
CA GLY A 392 -0.07 11.05 9.62
C GLY A 392 -0.87 12.29 9.22
N GLY A 393 -1.68 12.18 8.17
CA GLY A 393 -2.56 13.22 7.64
C GLY A 393 -4.03 13.03 8.02
N ASN A 394 -4.90 12.99 7.00
CA ASN A 394 -6.34 12.78 7.12
C ASN A 394 -6.70 11.32 6.87
N LEU A 395 -7.68 10.82 7.61
CA LEU A 395 -8.39 9.59 7.31
C LEU A 395 -9.77 9.94 6.73
N THR A 396 -10.01 9.51 5.52
CA THR A 396 -11.35 9.58 4.88
C THR A 396 -11.80 8.17 4.53
N ALA A 397 -12.95 7.77 5.06
CA ALA A 397 -13.56 6.46 4.77
C ALA A 397 -15.01 6.67 4.32
N HIS A 398 -15.30 6.32 3.06
CA HIS A 398 -16.61 6.47 2.45
C HIS A 398 -17.12 5.14 1.92
N ALA A 399 -18.17 4.61 2.52
CA ALA A 399 -18.92 3.44 2.11
C ALA A 399 -20.20 3.87 1.37
N HIS A 400 -20.37 3.43 0.12
CA HIS A 400 -21.54 3.81 -0.67
C HIS A 400 -22.77 2.98 -0.30
N ASP A 401 -22.64 1.66 -0.24
CA ASP A 401 -23.74 0.72 0.01
C ASP A 401 -23.44 -0.22 1.19
N GLY A 402 -22.77 0.28 2.19
CA GLY A 402 -22.34 -0.48 3.34
C GLY A 402 -22.10 0.35 4.59
N HIS A 403 -21.64 -0.32 5.63
CA HIS A 403 -21.24 0.29 6.89
C HIS A 403 -19.79 0.78 6.86
N VAL A 404 -19.49 1.82 7.64
CA VAL A 404 -18.12 2.10 8.08
C VAL A 404 -17.99 1.65 9.52
N MET A 405 -17.14 0.67 9.77
CA MET A 405 -16.93 0.10 11.10
C MET A 405 -15.46 0.18 11.52
N THR A 406 -15.24 0.60 12.76
CA THR A 406 -13.91 0.69 13.37
C THR A 406 -13.88 -0.09 14.67
N THR A 407 -13.02 -1.11 14.77
CA THR A 407 -12.91 -1.97 15.96
C THR A 407 -11.53 -1.92 16.62
N ILE A 408 -10.60 -1.15 16.07
CA ILE A 408 -9.25 -0.92 16.61
C ILE A 408 -9.03 0.57 16.83
N ASP A 409 -8.13 0.90 17.75
CA ASP A 409 -7.71 2.29 17.98
C ASP A 409 -7.19 2.90 16.68
N THR A 410 -7.75 4.06 16.33
CA THR A 410 -7.47 4.73 15.07
C THR A 410 -7.06 6.17 15.32
N THR A 411 -5.88 6.54 14.83
CA THR A 411 -5.32 7.89 14.99
C THR A 411 -5.10 8.53 13.63
N ALA A 412 -5.53 9.78 13.46
CA ALA A 412 -5.17 10.63 12.33
C ALA A 412 -4.55 11.94 12.83
N GLY A 413 -3.53 12.41 12.15
CA GLY A 413 -2.81 13.64 12.53
C GLY A 413 -3.66 14.90 12.45
N ASN A 414 -4.65 14.92 11.54
CA ASN A 414 -5.53 16.07 11.33
C ASN A 414 -7.01 15.73 11.50
N LYS A 415 -7.62 15.03 10.54
CA LYS A 415 -9.07 14.80 10.49
C LYS A 415 -9.40 13.33 10.30
N ILE A 416 -10.46 12.88 10.97
CA ILE A 416 -11.14 11.61 10.68
C ILE A 416 -12.53 11.95 10.10
N SER A 417 -12.76 11.53 8.86
CA SER A 417 -14.05 11.63 8.17
C SER A 417 -14.58 10.24 7.85
N LEU A 418 -15.69 9.85 8.48
CA LEU A 418 -16.33 8.55 8.27
C LEU A 418 -17.74 8.79 7.70
N LYS A 419 -17.99 8.20 6.51
CA LYS A 419 -19.25 8.39 5.80
C LYS A 419 -19.81 7.07 5.30
N SER A 420 -21.10 6.85 5.53
CA SER A 420 -21.92 5.80 4.92
C SER A 420 -23.11 6.42 4.24
N ASP A 421 -23.28 6.20 2.92
CA ASP A 421 -24.41 6.78 2.19
C ASP A 421 -25.74 6.10 2.53
N ASN A 422 -25.74 4.80 2.80
CA ASN A 422 -26.96 4.03 2.96
C ASN A 422 -27.15 3.41 4.36
N LEU A 423 -26.09 3.17 5.10
CA LEU A 423 -26.14 2.44 6.38
C LEU A 423 -25.51 3.26 7.52
N ASN A 424 -24.70 2.62 8.35
CA ASN A 424 -24.26 3.18 9.64
C ASN A 424 -22.76 3.49 9.69
N VAL A 425 -22.37 4.40 10.56
CA VAL A 425 -21.00 4.61 11.02
C VAL A 425 -20.90 4.11 12.45
N LEU A 426 -20.09 3.07 12.68
CA LEU A 426 -20.04 2.33 13.93
C LEU A 426 -18.61 2.17 14.46
N THR A 427 -18.47 2.14 15.77
CA THR A 427 -17.22 1.72 16.43
C THR A 427 -17.49 0.58 17.42
N ASP A 428 -16.52 -0.29 17.66
CA ASP A 428 -16.54 -1.14 18.86
C ASP A 428 -16.39 -0.24 20.10
N GLY A 429 -17.12 -0.54 21.15
CA GLY A 429 -17.11 0.24 22.41
C GLY A 429 -15.72 0.38 23.08
N LYS A 430 -14.71 -0.37 22.63
CA LYS A 430 -13.31 -0.27 23.11
C LYS A 430 -12.44 0.61 22.25
N ALA A 431 -12.71 0.68 20.94
CA ALA A 431 -11.94 1.45 20.00
C ALA A 431 -12.08 2.97 20.25
N THR A 432 -10.99 3.70 20.14
CA THR A 432 -10.95 5.14 20.28
C THR A 432 -10.46 5.77 18.99
N LEU A 433 -11.20 6.77 18.52
CA LEU A 433 -10.78 7.63 17.42
C LEU A 433 -10.03 8.84 17.97
N THR A 434 -8.85 9.11 17.45
CA THR A 434 -7.99 10.23 17.87
C THR A 434 -7.66 11.10 16.68
N ALA A 435 -8.11 12.36 16.68
CA ALA A 435 -7.80 13.37 15.67
C ALA A 435 -8.01 14.78 16.24
N LYS A 436 -7.61 15.80 15.49
CA LYS A 436 -7.95 17.19 15.79
C LYS A 436 -9.41 17.50 15.43
N GLU A 437 -9.85 16.92 14.29
CA GLU A 437 -11.18 17.15 13.75
C GLU A 437 -11.87 15.82 13.39
N TYR A 438 -13.19 15.82 13.49
CA TYR A 438 -14.04 14.68 13.16
C TYR A 438 -15.22 15.12 12.30
N GLU A 439 -15.57 14.28 11.35
CA GLU A 439 -16.79 14.38 10.56
C GLU A 439 -17.44 13.01 10.45
N PHE A 440 -18.70 12.93 10.83
CA PHE A 440 -19.48 11.70 10.77
C PHE A 440 -20.74 11.91 9.93
N SER A 441 -20.99 11.04 8.96
CA SER A 441 -22.18 11.08 8.11
C SER A 441 -22.73 9.68 7.87
N ALA A 442 -24.01 9.47 8.14
CA ALA A 442 -24.68 8.20 7.92
C ALA A 442 -26.16 8.41 7.57
N ASN A 443 -26.73 7.55 6.72
CA ASN A 443 -28.19 7.51 6.56
C ASN A 443 -28.86 6.71 7.69
N GLY A 444 -28.13 5.82 8.34
CA GLY A 444 -28.53 5.11 9.56
C GLY A 444 -27.96 5.75 10.83
N TYR A 445 -27.46 4.94 11.74
CA TYR A 445 -26.93 5.39 13.04
C TYR A 445 -25.47 5.79 12.97
N ILE A 446 -25.11 6.73 13.81
CA ILE A 446 -23.72 7.05 14.18
C ILE A 446 -23.55 6.65 15.65
N GLY A 447 -22.75 5.62 15.96
CA GLY A 447 -22.65 5.13 17.32
C GLY A 447 -21.71 3.95 17.51
N GLY A 448 -21.80 3.30 18.66
CA GLY A 448 -21.05 2.09 18.96
C GLY A 448 -21.86 0.83 18.72
N LEU A 449 -21.19 -0.26 18.41
CA LEU A 449 -21.79 -1.58 18.49
C LEU A 449 -22.18 -1.84 19.97
N THR A 450 -23.39 -2.32 20.19
CA THR A 450 -23.84 -2.68 21.55
C THR A 450 -22.95 -3.79 22.09
N SER A 451 -22.48 -3.56 23.32
CA SER A 451 -21.65 -4.42 24.15
C SER A 451 -21.48 -5.86 23.67
N THR A 452 -20.35 -6.12 23.04
CA THR A 452 -19.86 -7.47 22.77
C THR A 452 -19.19 -8.09 24.00
N ASP A 453 -19.18 -7.41 25.15
CA ASP A 453 -18.41 -7.81 26.34
C ASP A 453 -18.85 -9.16 26.93
N ASN A 454 -20.10 -9.54 26.73
CA ASN A 454 -20.66 -10.82 27.19
C ASN A 454 -20.76 -11.89 26.07
N MET A 455 -20.31 -11.61 24.87
CA MET A 455 -20.33 -12.57 23.77
C MET A 455 -19.05 -13.41 23.75
N SER A 456 -19.18 -14.69 23.46
CA SER A 456 -18.02 -15.53 23.14
C SER A 456 -17.30 -15.00 21.89
N VAL A 457 -16.04 -15.41 21.68
CA VAL A 457 -15.30 -15.02 20.47
C VAL A 457 -16.05 -15.44 19.21
N ASP A 458 -16.65 -16.65 19.22
CA ASP A 458 -17.41 -17.16 18.09
C ASP A 458 -18.70 -16.36 17.85
N GLU A 459 -19.42 -15.98 18.91
CA GLU A 459 -20.60 -15.11 18.80
C GLU A 459 -20.23 -13.70 18.34
N LYS A 460 -19.10 -13.15 18.79
CA LYS A 460 -18.58 -11.88 18.29
C LYS A 460 -18.26 -11.95 16.81
N VAL A 461 -17.62 -13.03 16.37
CA VAL A 461 -17.31 -13.29 14.97
C VAL A 461 -18.57 -13.41 14.13
N VAL A 462 -19.52 -14.25 14.56
CA VAL A 462 -20.80 -14.44 13.88
C VAL A 462 -21.58 -13.12 13.86
N ASN A 463 -21.63 -12.38 14.96
CA ASN A 463 -22.34 -11.10 15.03
C ASN A 463 -21.65 -10.03 14.17
N ILE A 464 -20.34 -9.98 14.15
CA ILE A 464 -19.59 -9.16 13.22
C ILE A 464 -19.86 -9.63 11.79
N MET A 465 -19.78 -10.89 11.48
CA MET A 465 -20.04 -11.43 10.15
C MET A 465 -21.50 -11.30 9.73
N GLU A 466 -22.46 -11.51 10.61
CA GLU A 466 -23.89 -11.32 10.33
C GLU A 466 -24.27 -9.85 10.27
N ASN A 467 -23.66 -8.98 11.06
CA ASN A 467 -23.78 -7.53 10.98
C ASN A 467 -23.03 -6.92 9.79
N TYR A 468 -22.14 -7.63 9.17
CA TYR A 468 -21.63 -7.32 7.83
C TYR A 468 -22.74 -7.31 6.78
N ILE A 469 -23.79 -8.09 7.02
CA ILE A 469 -24.85 -8.35 6.05
C ILE A 469 -26.16 -7.71 6.48
N HIS A 470 -26.41 -7.70 7.77
CA HIS A 470 -27.64 -7.23 8.40
C HIS A 470 -27.32 -6.76 9.80
N ILE A 471 -27.20 -5.45 9.98
CA ILE A 471 -27.59 -4.94 11.29
C ILE A 471 -29.11 -5.03 11.26
N PRO A 472 -29.74 -5.91 12.07
CA PRO A 472 -31.19 -5.95 12.12
C PRO A 472 -31.70 -4.56 12.48
N ASP A 473 -32.82 -4.15 11.93
CA ASP A 473 -33.54 -2.92 12.29
C ASP A 473 -33.85 -2.82 13.80
N THR A 474 -33.50 -3.85 14.54
CA THR A 474 -33.68 -4.01 15.99
C THR A 474 -32.39 -4.06 16.78
N VAL A 475 -31.28 -3.46 16.31
CA VAL A 475 -30.14 -3.21 17.20
C VAL A 475 -30.65 -2.33 18.33
N GLY A 476 -30.59 -2.85 19.56
CA GLY A 476 -30.88 -2.07 20.76
C GLY A 476 -30.09 -0.77 20.75
N THR A 477 -30.38 0.14 21.64
CA THR A 477 -29.79 1.50 21.68
C THR A 477 -28.31 1.42 21.34
N PRO A 478 -27.85 1.97 20.22
CA PRO A 478 -26.45 1.87 19.80
C PRO A 478 -25.55 2.47 20.89
N GLY A 479 -24.41 1.85 21.16
CA GLY A 479 -23.38 2.39 22.03
C GLY A 479 -22.79 3.69 21.47
N ASN A 480 -21.72 4.17 22.07
CA ASN A 480 -21.10 5.44 21.68
C ASN A 480 -19.92 5.21 20.71
N ILE A 481 -19.71 6.16 19.80
CA ILE A 481 -18.39 6.37 19.21
C ILE A 481 -17.51 7.03 20.26
N ASN A 482 -16.38 6.44 20.59
CA ASN A 482 -15.41 7.01 21.50
C ASN A 482 -14.41 7.87 20.74
N ILE A 483 -14.28 9.14 21.10
CA ILE A 483 -13.27 10.05 20.59
C ILE A 483 -12.34 10.51 21.72
N ALA A 484 -11.09 10.82 21.38
CA ALA A 484 -10.12 11.32 22.36
C ALA A 484 -10.41 12.76 22.83
N GLY A 485 -11.18 13.51 22.06
CA GLY A 485 -11.46 14.94 22.20
C GLY A 485 -11.13 15.66 20.89
N GLY A 486 -11.46 16.94 20.79
CA GLY A 486 -11.20 17.75 19.58
C GLY A 486 -12.46 18.38 19.01
N THR A 487 -12.43 18.78 17.74
CA THR A 487 -13.55 19.46 17.08
C THR A 487 -14.34 18.50 16.20
N ILE A 488 -15.63 18.35 16.46
CA ILE A 488 -16.55 17.66 15.55
C ILE A 488 -17.10 18.72 14.59
N THR A 489 -16.67 18.68 13.34
CA THR A 489 -17.04 19.68 12.33
C THR A 489 -18.41 19.42 11.72
N ALA A 490 -18.84 18.17 11.67
CA ALA A 490 -20.20 17.81 11.25
C ALA A 490 -20.66 16.47 11.81
N ILE A 491 -21.93 16.39 12.18
CA ILE A 491 -22.68 15.14 12.43
C ILE A 491 -23.92 15.16 11.53
N ASN A 492 -23.95 14.27 10.54
CA ASN A 492 -25.06 14.20 9.59
C ASN A 492 -25.73 12.83 9.67
N THR A 493 -26.95 12.77 10.18
CA THR A 493 -27.78 11.56 10.21
C THR A 493 -29.26 11.90 10.42
N PRO A 494 -30.20 11.30 9.69
CA PRO A 494 -31.63 11.49 9.98
C PRO A 494 -32.08 10.80 11.29
N THR A 495 -31.24 9.95 11.86
CA THR A 495 -31.55 9.20 13.09
C THR A 495 -30.76 9.71 14.30
N ASN A 496 -30.06 8.85 15.00
CA ASN A 496 -29.34 9.18 16.23
C ASN A 496 -27.83 9.12 16.04
N ALA A 497 -27.12 10.05 16.65
CA ALA A 497 -25.67 10.01 16.83
C ALA A 497 -25.34 9.92 18.32
N ASN A 498 -24.51 8.95 18.71
CA ASN A 498 -24.09 8.74 20.09
C ASN A 498 -22.56 8.85 20.19
N ILE A 499 -22.10 9.84 20.93
CA ILE A 499 -20.68 10.17 21.05
C ILE A 499 -20.27 10.19 22.52
N LEU A 500 -19.14 9.57 22.83
CA LEU A 500 -18.44 9.68 24.11
C LEU A 500 -17.06 10.30 23.87
N SER A 501 -16.83 11.50 24.39
CA SER A 501 -15.54 12.17 24.31
C SER A 501 -14.73 11.94 25.58
N LYS A 502 -13.51 11.46 25.43
CA LYS A 502 -12.53 11.31 26.54
C LYS A 502 -11.79 12.62 26.86
N GLY A 503 -11.86 13.61 25.98
CA GLY A 503 -11.27 14.94 26.13
C GLY A 503 -12.28 16.03 25.93
N ASP A 504 -11.82 17.29 25.98
CA ASP A 504 -12.66 18.43 25.64
C ASP A 504 -13.14 18.33 24.21
N VAL A 505 -14.39 18.72 23.96
CA VAL A 505 -15.03 18.56 22.66
C VAL A 505 -15.76 19.81 22.21
N LYS A 506 -15.63 20.15 20.95
CA LYS A 506 -16.36 21.21 20.28
C LYS A 506 -17.18 20.65 19.12
N LEU A 507 -18.48 20.94 19.10
CA LEU A 507 -19.38 20.62 18.00
C LEU A 507 -19.67 21.90 17.20
N THR A 508 -19.39 21.90 15.91
CA THR A 508 -19.47 23.13 15.10
C THR A 508 -20.42 23.04 13.90
N GLY A 509 -20.95 21.87 13.58
CA GLY A 509 -21.87 21.73 12.44
C GLY A 509 -22.56 20.38 12.38
N GLY A 510 -23.52 20.27 11.47
CA GLY A 510 -24.22 19.04 11.16
C GLY A 510 -25.73 19.17 11.08
N ASN A 511 -26.36 18.12 10.53
CA ASN A 511 -27.80 17.98 10.45
C ASN A 511 -28.22 16.59 10.94
N ALA A 512 -28.85 16.51 12.09
CA ALA A 512 -29.14 15.24 12.75
C ALA A 512 -30.57 15.16 13.31
N GLY A 513 -31.08 13.93 13.44
CA GLY A 513 -32.31 13.69 14.21
C GLY A 513 -32.05 13.97 15.68
N THR A 514 -31.23 13.17 16.33
CA THR A 514 -30.83 13.37 17.74
C THR A 514 -29.32 13.20 17.89
N ILE A 515 -28.69 14.10 18.61
CA ILE A 515 -27.28 14.00 19.01
C ILE A 515 -27.22 13.72 20.51
N ASN A 516 -26.71 12.55 20.87
CA ASN A 516 -26.38 12.20 22.25
C ASN A 516 -24.86 12.31 22.41
N ILE A 517 -24.41 13.22 23.25
CA ILE A 517 -22.99 13.46 23.44
C ILE A 517 -22.67 13.61 24.93
N THR A 518 -21.61 12.93 25.36
CA THR A 518 -21.13 12.99 26.75
C THR A 518 -19.62 13.21 26.74
N ALA A 519 -19.16 14.10 27.58
CA ALA A 519 -17.75 14.39 27.82
C ALA A 519 -17.46 14.32 29.33
N PRO A 520 -17.26 13.13 29.93
CA PRO A 520 -17.15 12.96 31.37
C PRO A 520 -16.01 13.80 31.97
N ASN A 521 -16.33 14.67 32.92
CA ASN A 521 -15.40 15.59 33.58
C ASN A 521 -14.59 16.47 32.59
N LYS A 522 -15.19 16.80 31.44
CA LYS A 522 -14.56 17.58 30.36
C LYS A 522 -15.44 18.74 29.93
N TYR A 523 -14.82 19.72 29.28
CA TYR A 523 -15.48 20.86 28.68
C TYR A 523 -16.10 20.49 27.34
N MET A 524 -17.30 20.99 27.08
CA MET A 524 -18.00 20.86 25.81
C MET A 524 -18.43 22.23 25.29
N GLU A 525 -18.26 22.48 24.01
CA GLU A 525 -18.75 23.67 23.32
C GLU A 525 -19.62 23.26 22.12
N ILE A 526 -20.81 23.87 22.01
CA ILE A 526 -21.69 23.74 20.84
C ILE A 526 -21.80 25.11 20.19
N THR A 527 -21.36 25.22 18.96
CA THR A 527 -21.33 26.48 18.21
C THR A 527 -21.43 26.17 16.72
N GLY A 528 -21.46 27.19 15.87
CA GLY A 528 -21.48 26.95 14.42
C GLY A 528 -22.86 26.56 13.89
N ASP A 529 -22.92 25.88 12.73
CA ASP A 529 -24.15 25.59 12.00
C ASP A 529 -24.67 24.17 12.32
N VAL A 530 -25.19 23.99 13.54
CA VAL A 530 -25.75 22.74 14.03
C VAL A 530 -27.27 22.76 13.91
N HIS A 531 -27.82 21.80 13.19
CA HIS A 531 -29.26 21.55 13.07
C HIS A 531 -29.57 20.17 13.65
N ALA A 532 -30.36 20.08 14.68
CA ALA A 532 -30.79 18.81 15.26
C ALA A 532 -32.18 18.97 15.90
N LYS A 533 -32.97 17.90 15.88
CA LYS A 533 -34.23 17.90 16.61
C LYS A 533 -33.96 18.01 18.11
N ASP A 534 -33.06 17.19 18.61
CA ASP A 534 -32.66 17.18 20.02
C ASP A 534 -31.14 17.00 20.15
N ILE A 535 -30.52 17.71 21.06
CA ILE A 535 -29.15 17.50 21.53
C ILE A 535 -29.20 17.14 23.01
N ASN A 536 -28.80 15.92 23.33
CA ASN A 536 -28.77 15.40 24.68
C ASN A 536 -27.31 15.38 25.18
N VAL A 537 -27.02 16.22 26.16
CA VAL A 537 -25.70 16.25 26.79
C VAL A 537 -25.74 15.40 28.06
N GLY A 538 -24.83 14.43 28.14
CA GLY A 538 -24.75 13.48 29.24
C GLY A 538 -24.40 14.19 30.58
N LYS A 539 -25.00 13.70 31.66
CA LYS A 539 -24.88 14.23 33.02
C LYS A 539 -23.45 14.32 33.57
N GLU A 540 -22.52 13.55 32.98
CA GLU A 540 -21.12 13.51 33.42
C GLU A 540 -20.26 14.61 32.79
N THR A 541 -20.82 15.41 31.86
CA THR A 541 -20.12 16.55 31.26
C THR A 541 -19.94 17.64 32.31
N ASP A 542 -18.70 18.07 32.53
CA ASP A 542 -18.39 19.00 33.60
C ASP A 542 -18.87 20.42 33.29
N ARG A 543 -18.68 20.88 32.05
CA ARG A 543 -18.99 22.24 31.64
C ARG A 543 -19.44 22.30 30.20
N LEU A 544 -20.49 23.07 29.92
CA LEU A 544 -21.07 23.23 28.59
C LEU A 544 -21.19 24.70 28.22
N LYS A 545 -20.69 25.09 27.06
CA LYS A 545 -20.95 26.38 26.43
C LYS A 545 -21.75 26.16 25.17
N VAL A 546 -22.82 26.93 24.98
CA VAL A 546 -23.70 26.81 23.80
C VAL A 546 -23.93 28.18 23.19
N ASP A 547 -23.82 28.23 21.86
CA ASP A 547 -24.21 29.38 21.06
C ASP A 547 -25.42 28.99 20.20
N PHE A 548 -26.55 29.63 20.48
CA PHE A 548 -27.82 29.38 19.79
C PHE A 548 -28.07 30.26 18.57
N ALA A 549 -27.17 31.13 18.18
CA ALA A 549 -27.35 32.15 17.14
C ALA A 549 -28.19 31.68 15.92
N GLY A 550 -29.50 31.86 15.98
CA GLY A 550 -30.45 31.57 14.91
C GLY A 550 -30.64 30.09 14.57
N ARG A 551 -30.22 29.16 15.44
CA ARG A 551 -30.29 27.72 15.21
C ARG A 551 -31.52 27.09 15.83
N ASP A 552 -32.03 26.05 15.17
CA ASP A 552 -33.25 25.35 15.55
C ASP A 552 -32.94 23.95 16.10
N TYR A 553 -32.75 23.87 17.42
CA TYR A 553 -32.63 22.61 18.14
C TYR A 553 -33.08 22.73 19.61
N ASN A 554 -33.46 21.59 20.19
CA ASN A 554 -33.71 21.49 21.63
C ASN A 554 -32.43 20.95 22.30
N LEU A 555 -31.91 21.66 23.28
CA LEU A 555 -30.79 21.19 24.09
C LEU A 555 -31.33 20.62 25.39
N ASN A 556 -31.00 19.37 25.67
CA ASN A 556 -31.29 18.70 26.92
C ASN A 556 -29.97 18.47 27.66
N TYR A 557 -29.84 19.07 28.81
CA TYR A 557 -28.70 18.95 29.69
C TYR A 557 -29.12 18.42 31.04
N THR A 558 -28.50 17.33 31.51
CA THR A 558 -28.75 16.79 32.83
C THR A 558 -27.64 17.23 33.77
N ASN A 559 -27.99 18.02 34.78
CA ASN A 559 -27.02 18.43 35.78
C ASN A 559 -26.62 17.23 36.65
N ILE A 560 -25.32 16.96 36.70
CA ILE A 560 -24.73 15.86 37.49
C ILE A 560 -25.12 15.94 38.98
N ARG A 561 -25.24 17.14 39.51
CA ARG A 561 -25.44 17.36 40.96
C ARG A 561 -26.89 17.19 41.41
N ASP A 562 -27.85 17.53 40.57
CA ASP A 562 -29.25 17.60 40.94
C ASP A 562 -30.17 16.65 40.18
N ASN A 563 -29.66 15.87 39.25
CA ASN A 563 -30.44 15.01 38.34
C ASN A 563 -31.55 15.75 37.58
N LYS A 564 -31.41 17.05 37.39
CA LYS A 564 -32.40 17.88 36.69
C LYS A 564 -32.07 17.97 35.22
N VAL A 565 -33.05 17.72 34.38
CA VAL A 565 -32.97 17.93 32.94
C VAL A 565 -33.34 19.39 32.66
N VAL A 566 -32.43 20.11 32.03
CA VAL A 566 -32.67 21.47 31.53
C VAL A 566 -32.91 21.36 30.03
N THR A 567 -34.09 21.79 29.58
CA THR A 567 -34.42 21.82 28.13
C THR A 567 -34.39 23.27 27.67
N VAL A 568 -33.61 23.52 26.62
CA VAL A 568 -33.50 24.84 25.99
C VAL A 568 -33.96 24.74 24.55
N LYS A 569 -34.88 25.58 24.13
CA LYS A 569 -35.35 25.65 22.75
C LYS A 569 -34.68 26.81 22.01
N GLY A 570 -34.15 26.55 20.84
CA GLY A 570 -33.20 27.39 20.11
C GLY A 570 -33.67 28.78 19.69
N ASN A 571 -34.95 29.09 19.56
CA ASN A 571 -35.45 30.38 19.05
C ASN A 571 -36.42 31.11 20.01
N GLU A 572 -36.65 30.60 21.21
CA GLU A 572 -37.50 31.22 22.20
C GLU A 572 -36.68 31.95 23.26
N GLU A 573 -37.18 33.09 23.76
CA GLU A 573 -36.67 33.68 25.01
C GLU A 573 -36.93 32.68 26.14
N VAL A 574 -35.89 31.94 26.52
CA VAL A 574 -36.00 30.90 27.53
C VAL A 574 -35.56 31.46 28.87
N THR A 575 -36.46 31.43 29.83
CA THR A 575 -36.14 31.70 31.24
C THR A 575 -35.52 30.44 31.83
N TYR A 576 -34.24 30.49 32.20
CA TYR A 576 -33.57 29.38 32.86
C TYR A 576 -33.88 29.40 34.35
N GLU A 577 -34.47 28.37 34.90
CA GLU A 577 -34.31 28.00 36.29
C GLU A 577 -33.13 27.03 36.41
N LEU A 578 -31.95 27.55 36.55
CA LEU A 578 -30.79 26.78 36.93
C LEU A 578 -30.75 26.74 38.44
N THR A 579 -31.15 25.63 39.03
CA THR A 579 -31.04 25.48 40.49
C THR A 579 -29.60 25.08 40.84
N ASN A 580 -28.99 25.92 41.63
CA ASN A 580 -27.62 25.90 42.08
C ASN A 580 -27.16 24.58 42.70
N GLY A 581 -26.28 23.86 42.04
CA GLY A 581 -25.29 23.06 42.71
C GLY A 581 -24.15 23.95 43.21
N LYS A 582 -23.67 23.72 44.42
CA LYS A 582 -22.58 24.51 45.01
C LYS A 582 -21.37 24.58 44.08
N GLY A 583 -21.04 25.75 43.55
CA GLY A 583 -19.83 26.05 42.80
C GLY A 583 -19.98 26.26 41.29
N GLY A 584 -21.17 26.49 40.76
CA GLY A 584 -21.39 26.92 39.37
C GLY A 584 -21.98 28.31 39.30
N HIS A 585 -21.66 29.09 38.29
CA HIS A 585 -22.38 30.28 37.92
C HIS A 585 -23.74 29.89 37.33
N ASN A 586 -24.63 29.54 38.20
CA ASN A 586 -26.03 29.31 37.92
C ASN A 586 -26.82 30.32 38.74
N ASP A 587 -26.59 31.60 38.49
CA ASP A 587 -27.27 32.65 39.24
C ASP A 587 -28.65 33.01 38.65
N GLY A 588 -29.11 32.26 37.66
CA GLY A 588 -30.37 32.53 36.99
C GLY A 588 -30.35 33.81 36.16
N THR A 589 -29.20 34.40 35.92
CA THR A 589 -29.07 35.61 35.13
C THR A 589 -29.35 35.30 33.68
N GLN A 590 -30.46 35.76 33.17
CA GLN A 590 -30.77 35.82 31.75
C GLN A 590 -29.75 36.73 31.08
N LEU A 591 -28.87 36.20 30.25
CA LEU A 591 -27.99 37.00 29.42
C LEU A 591 -28.82 37.62 28.29
N LYS A 592 -29.43 38.76 28.53
CA LYS A 592 -30.21 39.50 27.53
C LYS A 592 -29.27 40.00 26.44
N GLY A 593 -29.50 39.55 25.23
CA GLY A 593 -28.81 40.06 24.03
C GLY A 593 -27.56 39.31 23.58
N GLU A 594 -27.15 38.27 24.28
CA GLU A 594 -26.09 37.37 23.86
C GLU A 594 -26.67 36.02 23.47
N ASN A 595 -26.19 35.46 22.36
CA ASN A 595 -26.60 34.13 21.88
C ASN A 595 -25.74 33.00 22.45
N THR A 596 -24.94 33.28 23.47
CA THR A 596 -24.02 32.32 24.08
C THR A 596 -24.41 32.08 25.54
N TYR A 597 -24.55 30.81 25.88
CA TYR A 597 -24.94 30.37 27.22
C TYR A 597 -23.87 29.43 27.78
N LEU A 598 -23.56 29.61 29.06
CA LEU A 598 -22.64 28.75 29.80
C LEU A 598 -23.43 27.94 30.82
N VAL A 599 -23.34 26.63 30.75
CA VAL A 599 -24.06 25.69 31.63
C VAL A 599 -23.05 24.79 32.32
N GLY A 600 -23.19 24.59 33.60
CA GLY A 600 -22.29 23.77 34.41
C GLY A 600 -21.40 24.56 35.37
N PRO A 601 -20.64 23.89 36.24
CA PRO A 601 -19.75 24.58 37.18
C PRO A 601 -18.68 25.37 36.43
N GLU A 602 -18.45 26.61 36.80
CA GLU A 602 -17.24 27.30 36.36
C GLU A 602 -16.01 26.54 36.81
N GLY A 603 -15.03 26.43 35.92
CA GLY A 603 -13.68 26.12 36.34
C GLY A 603 -13.20 27.14 37.40
N PRO A 604 -12.18 26.82 38.20
CA PRO A 604 -11.62 27.76 39.13
C PRO A 604 -11.37 29.07 38.38
N THR A 605 -12.01 30.15 38.83
CA THR A 605 -11.71 31.51 38.36
C THR A 605 -10.19 31.66 38.36
N PRO A 606 -9.59 32.08 37.25
CA PRO A 606 -8.18 32.45 37.30
C PRO A 606 -8.03 33.39 38.51
N PRO A 607 -7.08 33.18 39.40
CA PRO A 607 -6.89 34.08 40.53
C PRO A 607 -6.89 35.51 39.97
N GLU A 608 -7.68 36.40 40.59
CA GLU A 608 -7.59 37.82 40.26
C GLU A 608 -6.12 38.17 40.14
N PRO A 609 -5.70 38.91 39.09
CA PRO A 609 -4.33 39.36 39.01
C PRO A 609 -4.03 40.06 40.32
N GLY A 610 -3.23 39.40 41.14
CA GLY A 610 -2.79 39.99 42.41
C GLY A 610 -2.19 41.35 42.10
N PRO A 611 -2.21 42.30 43.07
CA PRO A 611 -1.62 43.60 42.86
C PRO A 611 -0.24 43.41 42.22
N ASP A 612 -0.05 44.16 41.14
CA ASP A 612 1.14 44.14 40.29
C ASP A 612 2.39 43.91 41.17
N PRO A 613 3.10 42.79 41.05
CA PRO A 613 4.23 42.53 41.89
C PRO A 613 5.22 43.68 41.67
N ASP A 614 5.61 44.29 42.79
CA ASP A 614 6.67 45.29 42.88
C ASP A 614 7.81 44.84 41.95
N PRO A 615 8.38 45.70 41.09
CA PRO A 615 9.32 45.31 40.05
C PRO A 615 10.43 44.46 40.68
N THR A 616 10.40 43.19 40.34
CA THR A 616 11.42 42.21 40.74
C THR A 616 12.78 42.78 40.38
N PRO A 617 13.77 42.72 41.26
CA PRO A 617 15.12 43.15 40.95
C PRO A 617 15.58 42.42 39.67
N THR A 618 16.17 43.19 38.78
CA THR A 618 16.77 42.67 37.55
C THR A 618 17.58 41.42 37.88
N PRO A 619 17.30 40.28 37.22
CA PRO A 619 18.05 39.07 37.47
C PRO A 619 19.54 39.31 37.20
N ASP A 620 20.38 38.81 38.11
CA ASP A 620 21.81 38.78 37.94
C ASP A 620 22.16 38.21 36.54
N PRO A 621 23.04 38.84 35.75
CA PRO A 621 23.38 38.37 34.42
C PRO A 621 23.96 36.94 34.38
N ASP A 622 24.28 36.35 35.52
CA ASP A 622 24.72 34.96 35.66
C ASP A 622 23.55 33.94 35.83
N ASP A 623 22.29 34.42 35.81
CA ASP A 623 21.15 33.51 35.92
C ASP A 623 20.88 32.84 34.59
N ASN A 624 21.23 31.65 34.58
CA ASN A 624 21.24 30.62 33.55
C ASN A 624 20.20 30.77 32.43
N GLU A 625 20.57 31.38 31.29
CA GLU A 625 19.69 31.57 30.12
C GLU A 625 19.00 30.28 29.65
N ASN A 626 19.60 29.12 29.89
CA ASN A 626 19.04 27.84 29.52
C ASN A 626 17.83 27.43 30.35
N VAL A 627 17.73 27.89 31.61
CA VAL A 627 16.53 27.68 32.44
C VAL A 627 15.37 28.56 31.94
N LYS A 628 15.69 29.76 31.43
CA LYS A 628 14.67 30.62 30.81
C LYS A 628 14.13 30.07 29.51
N VAL A 629 15.00 29.48 28.68
CA VAL A 629 14.60 28.80 27.43
C VAL A 629 13.69 27.62 27.74
N LEU A 630 14.04 26.77 28.72
CA LEU A 630 13.22 25.63 29.11
C LEU A 630 11.85 26.05 29.65
N ARG A 631 11.78 27.15 30.42
CA ARG A 631 10.49 27.71 30.92
C ARG A 631 9.64 28.31 29.80
N SER A 632 10.27 28.79 28.73
CA SER A 632 9.52 29.30 27.57
C SER A 632 8.89 28.21 26.71
N PHE A 633 9.39 26.98 26.83
CA PHE A 633 8.80 25.80 26.13
C PHE A 633 7.53 25.27 26.84
N GLU A 634 7.37 25.51 28.13
CA GLU A 634 6.18 25.08 28.88
C GLU A 634 4.90 25.84 28.51
N ASN A 635 5.01 27.01 27.88
CA ASN A 635 3.89 27.92 27.63
C ASN A 635 3.65 28.31 26.16
N LYS A 636 4.32 27.71 25.20
CA LYS A 636 4.13 28.02 23.77
C LYS A 636 4.01 26.73 22.95
N SER A 637 3.13 26.77 21.95
CA SER A 637 3.16 25.79 20.87
C SER A 637 4.51 25.89 20.16
N VAL A 638 5.33 24.86 20.30
CA VAL A 638 6.69 24.82 19.73
C VAL A 638 6.58 24.30 18.31
N ASP A 639 7.16 25.04 17.36
CA ASP A 639 7.38 24.53 16.01
C ASP A 639 8.36 23.36 16.08
N LEU A 640 7.90 22.17 15.73
CA LEU A 640 8.68 20.93 15.76
C LEU A 640 9.99 21.02 14.95
N ASN A 641 10.04 21.90 13.95
CA ASN A 641 11.26 22.14 13.18
C ASN A 641 12.37 22.86 13.98
N GLN A 642 12.03 23.49 15.09
CA GLN A 642 13.03 24.16 15.96
C GLN A 642 13.58 23.25 17.06
N VAL A 643 12.94 22.11 17.31
CA VAL A 643 13.33 21.17 18.39
C VAL A 643 14.58 20.37 18.06
N TYR A 644 14.91 20.25 16.81
CA TYR A 644 16.12 19.55 16.35
C TYR A 644 17.36 20.43 16.27
N THR A 645 17.28 21.72 16.57
CA THR A 645 18.46 22.57 16.68
C THR A 645 19.10 22.39 18.06
N PRO A 646 20.41 22.17 18.16
CA PRO A 646 21.09 22.04 19.47
C PRO A 646 20.84 23.29 20.30
N VAL A 647 20.15 23.10 21.41
CA VAL A 647 19.89 24.18 22.36
C VAL A 647 21.17 24.48 23.13
N ALA A 648 21.44 25.73 23.26
CA ALA A 648 22.58 26.38 23.84
C ALA A 648 23.25 25.69 25.04
N TYR A 649 24.52 25.97 25.19
CA TYR A 649 25.37 25.53 26.27
C TYR A 649 24.82 25.87 27.66
N ALA A 650 24.71 24.87 28.52
CA ALA A 650 24.49 25.05 29.92
C ALA A 650 25.65 24.42 30.71
N ALA A 651 26.61 25.23 31.06
CA ALA A 651 27.80 24.75 31.74
C ALA A 651 27.54 24.28 33.19
N ASP A 652 26.40 24.66 33.79
CA ASP A 652 26.12 24.49 35.22
C ASP A 652 24.77 23.79 35.54
N LEU A 653 24.35 22.86 34.69
CA LEU A 653 23.22 21.99 35.01
C LEU A 653 23.69 20.84 35.91
N ASP A 654 23.22 20.84 37.13
CA ASP A 654 23.42 19.77 38.08
C ASP A 654 22.59 18.51 37.73
N ASP A 655 22.97 17.38 38.30
CA ASP A 655 22.36 16.08 38.01
C ASP A 655 20.83 16.04 38.30
N ASP A 656 20.35 16.86 39.22
CA ASP A 656 18.93 16.98 39.54
C ASP A 656 18.09 17.55 38.39
N LYS A 657 18.69 18.28 37.47
CA LYS A 657 17.98 18.82 36.29
C LYS A 657 17.96 17.86 35.11
N ILE A 658 18.87 16.90 35.09
CA ILE A 658 18.91 15.83 34.08
C ILE A 658 17.71 14.92 34.24
N ASP A 659 17.31 14.60 35.45
CA ASP A 659 16.11 13.80 35.75
C ASP A 659 14.78 14.48 35.32
N LYS A 660 14.82 15.77 35.07
CA LYS A 660 13.67 16.55 34.56
C LYS A 660 13.61 16.63 33.03
N GLY A 661 14.36 15.81 32.33
CA GLY A 661 14.29 15.70 30.89
C GLY A 661 15.40 16.45 30.13
N VAL A 662 16.46 16.83 30.80
CA VAL A 662 17.61 17.51 30.20
C VAL A 662 18.85 16.64 30.36
N ARG A 663 19.60 16.44 29.30
CA ARG A 663 20.86 15.68 29.32
C ARG A 663 22.02 16.56 28.91
N LYS A 664 23.05 16.59 29.73
CA LYS A 664 24.32 17.26 29.44
C LYS A 664 25.21 16.33 28.61
N ASN A 665 25.66 16.79 27.45
CA ASN A 665 26.55 16.06 26.58
C ASN A 665 28.04 16.26 27.00
N VAL A 666 28.91 15.39 26.50
CA VAL A 666 30.34 15.40 26.82
C VAL A 666 31.04 16.70 26.37
N ASP A 667 30.51 17.36 25.36
CA ASP A 667 30.99 18.65 24.83
C ASP A 667 30.47 19.88 25.59
N GLY A 668 29.70 19.66 26.67
CA GLY A 668 29.09 20.73 27.46
C GLY A 668 27.76 21.21 26.93
N SER A 669 27.30 20.77 25.75
CA SER A 669 25.97 21.05 25.24
C SER A 669 24.89 20.30 26.02
N VAL A 670 23.66 20.75 25.94
CA VAL A 670 22.51 20.16 26.65
C VAL A 670 21.49 19.68 25.65
N THR A 671 21.07 18.43 25.78
CA THR A 671 19.96 17.87 24.99
C THR A 671 18.74 17.71 25.88
N VAL A 672 17.60 18.21 25.46
CA VAL A 672 16.32 17.97 26.12
C VAL A 672 15.85 16.56 25.76
N VAL A 673 15.87 15.64 26.72
CA VAL A 673 15.59 14.21 26.50
C VAL A 673 14.10 13.90 26.67
N LYS A 674 13.35 14.76 27.35
CA LYS A 674 11.90 14.59 27.62
C LYS A 674 11.12 15.88 27.35
N ALA A 675 11.43 16.57 26.26
CA ALA A 675 10.64 17.74 25.88
C ALA A 675 9.22 17.39 25.40
N PHE A 676 8.95 16.10 25.12
CA PHE A 676 7.66 15.64 24.59
C PHE A 676 7.15 14.38 25.29
N PRO A 677 6.61 14.50 26.51
CA PRO A 677 5.79 13.41 27.05
C PRO A 677 4.41 13.34 26.41
N MET A 678 4.11 14.14 25.40
CA MET A 678 2.76 14.22 24.82
C MET A 678 2.68 13.78 23.36
N ILE A 679 3.61 12.97 22.91
CA ILE A 679 3.39 12.10 21.77
C ILE A 679 3.29 10.68 22.33
N ASN A 680 2.36 10.49 23.21
CA ASN A 680 1.85 9.17 23.58
C ASN A 680 0.37 9.13 23.23
#